data_575e436760b84e847013e6ba6297e034
#
_entry.id   575e436760b84e847013e6ba6297e034
#
_cell.length_a   1.000
_cell.length_b   1.000
_cell.length_c   1.000
_cell.angle_alpha   90.00
_cell.angle_beta   90.00
_cell.angle_gamma   90.00
#
_symmetry.space_group_name_H-M   'P 1'
#
loop_
_entity.id
_entity.type
_entity.pdbx_description
1 polymer ?
#
loop_
_entity_poly.entity_id
_entity_poly.type
_entity_poly.pdbx_seq_one_letter_code
_entity_poly.pdbx_strand_id
1 'polypeptide(L)'
;MGCFDPTSELVLLCLLFLLLLLETGKAFSDQKEPFQTYIIHLDHSQKPDSFSTHHEWHRSILTSLSNPPPHDDDNDAVLYSYEHVLHGFSARLTKSQLAEIQNSPAHIATHKDSFVKLATTHSPQFLGLNHKNGLWPTASYGAGAIIGVVDTGVWPESESFKDDDMPPVPERWKGKCESGESFSPSLCNRKLIGARTFSKGLVSDGSKVLPEVDYDSARDLDGHGTHVSSTAAGNYVNGVSYFGYALGKARGVAPRAHIASYKVIHATSSSDQGGTTVDILAAIDAAITDGVDILSMSIGGEPDDYFNDPMAIGSLKAIEKGIFVVAAAGNNNDLLTSPFNRAQNGAPWITTVGAATIDRSFEAVLKLKNGNTVKGISYFPQSIFISNTSLYFGRSSEAESTCFPGSLNPSEAHRKIVVCNVSLTISMKDQEKELVRVGAEAGIFVLEEIGFTVPSKFYTIPTMMVPASSLEDLVGEQKVKSLKFVTTEYHTKPAPEVAEFSLRGPNPVSPNILKPDIVAPGVDILAATVPTVPVTNLGRYGLSTDYTIMSGTSMATPHVAGVAAMLKNVHPGWSPAAIRSAIMTTSYVIDNTGKFLLDQATKIFATPLAYGAGHIDPNKAIDPGLVYDLSFDDYVGFLCGLGYSKKEMEKAIGKRHWNCQRGKEQDLNYPSFMVNFSGEQHSSAVKKFRRVVTNVGNDSSVYHATTEYRVPGFSIVVEPTTLSFTHKYQKLCFSMEIKLDEEVLSEHGKEFYGVLKWTDQHNHVVSSPVEILKP
;
A
#
# COMPACT_ATOMS: atom_id res chain seq x y z
N MET A 1 -54.43 -66.15 12.67
CA MET A 1 -55.16 -64.86 12.57
C MET A 1 -55.20 -64.26 13.94
N GLY A 2 -54.23 -63.42 14.26
CA GLY A 2 -54.13 -62.66 15.52
C GLY A 2 -54.06 -61.20 15.15
N CYS A 3 -55.05 -60.45 15.53
CA CYS A 3 -55.11 -58.99 15.37
C CYS A 3 -54.06 -58.36 16.27
N PHE A 4 -53.11 -57.69 15.70
CA PHE A 4 -52.23 -56.75 16.42
C PHE A 4 -52.97 -55.43 16.57
N ASP A 5 -53.02 -54.96 17.84
CA ASP A 5 -53.67 -53.70 18.17
C ASP A 5 -52.61 -52.57 18.06
N PRO A 6 -52.73 -51.62 17.11
CA PRO A 6 -51.77 -50.59 16.89
C PRO A 6 -51.74 -49.46 17.94
N THR A 7 -52.61 -49.52 18.92
CA THR A 7 -52.76 -48.47 19.95
C THR A 7 -51.74 -48.62 21.10
N SER A 8 -51.23 -49.84 21.35
CA SER A 8 -50.30 -50.10 22.43
C SER A 8 -48.82 -49.63 22.09
N GLU A 9 -48.49 -49.75 20.81
CA GLU A 9 -47.12 -49.27 20.37
C GLU A 9 -47.03 -47.75 20.33
N LEU A 10 -48.12 -47.04 19.98
CA LEU A 10 -48.15 -45.58 19.95
C LEU A 10 -48.09 -45.00 21.37
N VAL A 11 -48.72 -45.62 22.34
CA VAL A 11 -48.65 -45.20 23.77
C VAL A 11 -47.26 -45.45 24.35
N LEU A 12 -46.59 -46.56 23.98
CA LEU A 12 -45.25 -46.85 24.41
C LEU A 12 -44.22 -45.90 23.80
N LEU A 13 -44.36 -45.52 22.51
CA LEU A 13 -43.56 -44.51 21.84
C LEU A 13 -43.75 -43.09 22.41
N CYS A 14 -45.00 -42.71 22.75
CA CYS A 14 -45.27 -41.44 23.41
C CYS A 14 -44.70 -41.39 24.83
N LEU A 15 -44.75 -42.48 25.59
CA LEU A 15 -44.15 -42.56 26.92
C LEU A 15 -42.62 -42.54 26.87
N LEU A 16 -42.00 -43.20 25.89
CA LEU A 16 -40.54 -43.10 25.65
C LEU A 16 -40.10 -41.70 25.21
N PHE A 17 -40.91 -41.02 24.38
CA PHE A 17 -40.65 -39.64 23.96
C PHE A 17 -40.83 -38.65 25.13
N LEU A 18 -41.79 -38.85 26.01
CA LEU A 18 -41.96 -38.07 27.24
C LEU A 18 -40.84 -38.32 28.25
N LEU A 19 -40.33 -39.54 28.39
CA LEU A 19 -39.18 -39.87 29.23
C LEU A 19 -37.89 -39.27 28.67
N LEU A 20 -37.68 -39.28 27.37
CA LEU A 20 -36.57 -38.60 26.71
C LEU A 20 -36.63 -37.04 26.89
N LEU A 21 -37.84 -36.46 26.85
CA LEU A 21 -38.02 -35.01 27.13
C LEU A 21 -37.82 -34.68 28.61
N LEU A 22 -38.06 -35.58 29.52
CA LEU A 22 -37.81 -35.41 30.95
C LEU A 22 -36.30 -35.61 31.32
N GLU A 23 -35.56 -36.42 30.57
CA GLU A 23 -34.09 -36.53 30.71
C GLU A 23 -33.33 -35.37 30.07
N THR A 24 -33.83 -34.82 28.94
CA THR A 24 -33.26 -33.60 28.36
C THR A 24 -33.53 -32.34 29.17
N GLY A 25 -34.57 -32.32 30.00
CA GLY A 25 -34.91 -31.21 30.91
C GLY A 25 -34.02 -31.14 32.16
N LYS A 26 -33.23 -32.19 32.47
CA LYS A 26 -32.29 -32.19 33.61
C LYS A 26 -30.84 -31.93 33.25
N ALA A 27 -30.52 -31.76 31.99
CA ALA A 27 -29.15 -31.43 31.51
C ALA A 27 -28.91 -29.91 31.31
N PHE A 28 -29.84 -29.04 31.74
CA PHE A 28 -29.67 -27.57 31.75
C PHE A 28 -29.43 -27.09 33.18
N SER A 29 -28.30 -27.49 33.76
CA SER A 29 -27.82 -26.87 34.98
C SER A 29 -26.30 -26.84 35.00
N ASP A 30 -25.76 -25.64 35.18
CA ASP A 30 -24.38 -25.31 35.49
C ASP A 30 -23.34 -25.26 34.36
N GLN A 31 -23.65 -24.67 33.20
CA GLN A 31 -22.59 -24.02 32.47
C GLN A 31 -22.29 -22.68 33.17
N LYS A 32 -21.25 -22.65 34.01
CA LYS A 32 -20.70 -21.38 34.56
C LYS A 32 -20.42 -20.46 33.37
N GLU A 33 -20.99 -19.25 33.42
CA GLU A 33 -20.72 -18.23 32.39
C GLU A 33 -19.20 -18.04 32.24
N PRO A 34 -18.66 -18.01 31.01
CA PRO A 34 -17.23 -17.82 30.81
C PRO A 34 -16.82 -16.41 31.25
N PHE A 35 -15.72 -16.33 31.99
CA PHE A 35 -15.10 -15.06 32.35
C PHE A 35 -14.35 -14.47 31.15
N GLN A 36 -14.48 -13.16 30.97
CA GLN A 36 -13.72 -12.37 30.00
C GLN A 36 -13.21 -11.10 30.66
N THR A 37 -12.04 -10.62 30.23
CA THR A 37 -11.47 -9.37 30.75
C THR A 37 -12.09 -8.18 30.03
N TYR A 38 -12.46 -7.16 30.82
CA TYR A 38 -13.00 -5.90 30.35
C TYR A 38 -12.32 -4.71 30.99
N ILE A 39 -12.23 -3.61 30.25
CA ILE A 39 -11.87 -2.28 30.74
C ILE A 39 -13.16 -1.51 30.91
N ILE A 40 -13.43 -1.06 32.13
CA ILE A 40 -14.64 -0.32 32.52
C ILE A 40 -14.26 1.15 32.66
N HIS A 41 -14.88 2.02 31.88
CA HIS A 41 -14.74 3.47 31.97
C HIS A 41 -15.86 4.05 32.81
N LEU A 42 -15.48 4.82 33.83
CA LEU A 42 -16.40 5.40 34.81
C LEU A 42 -16.33 6.94 34.79
N ASP A 43 -17.44 7.57 35.16
CA ASP A 43 -17.48 9.01 35.41
C ASP A 43 -16.82 9.32 36.78
N HIS A 44 -15.68 9.98 36.71
CA HIS A 44 -14.91 10.39 37.92
C HIS A 44 -15.75 11.22 38.90
N SER A 45 -16.66 12.05 38.41
CA SER A 45 -17.51 12.91 39.22
C SER A 45 -18.47 12.12 40.13
N GLN A 46 -18.67 10.85 39.84
CA GLN A 46 -19.53 9.94 40.60
C GLN A 46 -18.78 9.16 41.71
N LYS A 47 -17.46 9.38 41.89
CA LYS A 47 -16.70 8.76 42.98
C LYS A 47 -17.19 9.32 44.32
N PRO A 48 -17.71 8.46 45.26
CA PRO A 48 -18.09 8.92 46.55
C PRO A 48 -16.91 9.43 47.39
N ASP A 49 -17.10 10.49 48.14
CA ASP A 49 -16.07 11.08 49.03
C ASP A 49 -15.58 10.14 50.14
N SER A 50 -16.35 9.08 50.41
CA SER A 50 -16.00 8.05 51.40
C SER A 50 -14.79 7.19 50.99
N PHE A 51 -14.40 7.19 49.70
CA PHE A 51 -13.23 6.44 49.20
C PHE A 51 -12.04 7.38 49.06
N SER A 52 -10.92 7.06 49.71
CA SER A 52 -9.71 7.87 49.67
C SER A 52 -8.97 7.73 48.31
N THR A 53 -9.09 6.57 47.65
CA THR A 53 -8.44 6.27 46.39
C THR A 53 -9.45 5.80 45.34
N HIS A 54 -9.08 5.93 44.04
CA HIS A 54 -9.86 5.35 42.94
C HIS A 54 -9.90 3.83 43.03
N HIS A 55 -8.79 3.22 43.40
CA HIS A 55 -8.69 1.76 43.55
C HIS A 55 -9.68 1.20 44.57
N GLU A 56 -9.83 1.84 45.74
CA GLU A 56 -10.82 1.45 46.77
C GLU A 56 -12.25 1.55 46.22
N TRP A 57 -12.55 2.60 45.48
CA TRP A 57 -13.85 2.75 44.83
C TRP A 57 -14.09 1.66 43.77
N HIS A 58 -13.13 1.40 42.90
CA HIS A 58 -13.24 0.36 41.86
C HIS A 58 -13.42 -1.03 42.48
N ARG A 59 -12.70 -1.32 43.57
CA ARG A 59 -12.85 -2.56 44.31
C ARG A 59 -14.25 -2.67 44.93
N SER A 60 -14.79 -1.58 45.48
CA SER A 60 -16.14 -1.56 46.07
C SER A 60 -17.21 -1.86 45.05
N ILE A 61 -17.05 -1.40 43.79
CA ILE A 61 -17.98 -1.71 42.69
C ILE A 61 -18.03 -3.22 42.47
N LEU A 62 -16.88 -3.88 42.39
CA LEU A 62 -16.81 -5.33 42.16
C LEU A 62 -17.36 -6.14 43.29
N THR A 63 -17.10 -5.71 44.53
CA THR A 63 -17.61 -6.39 45.77
C THR A 63 -19.09 -6.18 45.98
N SER A 64 -19.71 -5.14 45.39
CA SER A 64 -21.14 -4.84 45.52
C SER A 64 -22.00 -5.61 44.50
N LEU A 65 -21.41 -6.35 43.57
CA LEU A 65 -22.16 -7.16 42.58
C LEU A 65 -22.91 -8.30 43.31
N SER A 66 -24.06 -8.68 42.75
CA SER A 66 -24.89 -9.78 43.27
C SER A 66 -24.12 -11.11 43.36
N ASN A 67 -23.16 -11.30 42.45
CA ASN A 67 -22.22 -12.42 42.45
C ASN A 67 -20.81 -11.87 42.16
N PRO A 68 -20.05 -11.47 43.21
CA PRO A 68 -18.74 -10.87 42.98
C PRO A 68 -17.77 -11.83 42.30
N PRO A 69 -16.83 -11.32 41.50
CA PRO A 69 -15.78 -12.16 40.91
C PRO A 69 -14.94 -12.82 42.02
N PRO A 70 -14.51 -14.07 41.82
CA PRO A 70 -13.67 -14.74 42.80
C PRO A 70 -12.35 -13.96 43.00
N HIS A 71 -11.98 -13.73 44.26
CA HIS A 71 -10.68 -13.19 44.63
C HIS A 71 -10.03 -14.19 45.59
N ASP A 72 -8.78 -14.51 45.36
CA ASP A 72 -7.94 -15.22 46.31
C ASP A 72 -7.16 -14.20 47.16
N ASP A 73 -6.72 -14.58 48.36
CA ASP A 73 -6.01 -13.67 49.28
C ASP A 73 -4.77 -12.98 48.68
N ASP A 74 -4.23 -13.49 47.56
CA ASP A 74 -3.08 -12.95 46.85
C ASP A 74 -3.44 -12.21 45.52
N ASN A 75 -4.71 -12.22 45.07
CA ASN A 75 -5.10 -11.60 43.77
C ASN A 75 -6.30 -10.66 43.96
N ASP A 76 -6.09 -9.37 43.69
CA ASP A 76 -7.18 -8.38 43.63
C ASP A 76 -8.08 -8.65 42.41
N ALA A 77 -9.40 -8.52 42.61
CA ALA A 77 -10.36 -8.63 41.50
C ALA A 77 -10.21 -7.49 40.45
N VAL A 78 -9.63 -6.36 40.87
CA VAL A 78 -9.23 -5.23 40.00
C VAL A 78 -7.85 -5.52 39.44
N LEU A 79 -7.76 -5.77 38.12
CA LEU A 79 -6.47 -6.00 37.45
C LEU A 79 -5.64 -4.72 37.38
N TYR A 80 -6.23 -3.61 36.98
CA TYR A 80 -5.62 -2.27 36.94
C TYR A 80 -6.67 -1.21 37.23
N SER A 81 -6.27 -0.16 37.96
CA SER A 81 -7.02 1.10 38.13
C SER A 81 -6.37 2.16 37.23
N TYR A 82 -7.17 2.87 36.47
CA TYR A 82 -6.75 3.90 35.53
C TYR A 82 -7.21 5.28 36.00
N GLU A 83 -6.30 6.26 36.03
CA GLU A 83 -6.57 7.62 36.51
C GLU A 83 -6.21 8.73 35.52
N HIS A 84 -5.32 8.44 34.55
CA HIS A 84 -4.79 9.43 33.61
C HIS A 84 -5.26 9.23 32.17
N VAL A 85 -5.28 7.99 31.68
CA VAL A 85 -5.71 7.68 30.30
C VAL A 85 -7.23 7.60 30.15
N LEU A 86 -7.89 7.17 31.21
CA LEU A 86 -9.33 7.18 31.45
C LEU A 86 -9.54 7.01 32.96
N HIS A 87 -10.70 7.37 33.48
CA HIS A 87 -11.07 7.02 34.84
C HIS A 87 -11.84 5.71 34.84
N GLY A 88 -11.31 4.69 35.49
CA GLY A 88 -11.93 3.38 35.51
C GLY A 88 -10.98 2.26 35.88
N PHE A 89 -11.36 1.03 35.58
CA PHE A 89 -10.59 -0.15 35.96
C PHE A 89 -10.72 -1.28 34.95
N SER A 90 -9.84 -2.28 35.02
CA SER A 90 -10.00 -3.55 34.32
C SER A 90 -10.23 -4.68 35.30
N ALA A 91 -11.12 -5.61 34.94
CA ALA A 91 -11.48 -6.79 35.70
C ALA A 91 -11.90 -7.96 34.81
N ARG A 92 -11.77 -9.18 35.34
CA ARG A 92 -12.24 -10.39 34.70
C ARG A 92 -13.67 -10.71 35.18
N LEU A 93 -14.64 -10.55 34.28
CA LEU A 93 -16.07 -10.57 34.60
C LEU A 93 -16.84 -11.56 33.71
N THR A 94 -17.94 -12.09 34.23
CA THR A 94 -18.97 -12.77 33.46
C THR A 94 -19.85 -11.73 32.77
N LYS A 95 -20.68 -12.16 31.79
CA LYS A 95 -21.64 -11.25 31.14
C LYS A 95 -22.67 -10.68 32.10
N SER A 96 -23.12 -11.49 33.09
CA SER A 96 -24.06 -11.05 34.11
C SER A 96 -23.46 -9.97 35.02
N GLN A 97 -22.23 -10.16 35.48
CA GLN A 97 -21.51 -9.18 36.32
C GLN A 97 -21.27 -7.87 35.53
N LEU A 98 -20.89 -8.00 34.24
CA LEU A 98 -20.71 -6.83 33.35
C LEU A 98 -22.01 -6.04 33.20
N ALA A 99 -23.15 -6.74 33.01
CA ALA A 99 -24.45 -6.09 32.86
C ALA A 99 -24.86 -5.29 34.10
N GLU A 100 -24.55 -5.79 35.31
CA GLU A 100 -24.79 -5.05 36.55
C GLU A 100 -23.97 -3.75 36.59
N ILE A 101 -22.68 -3.80 36.24
CA ILE A 101 -21.81 -2.62 36.20
C ILE A 101 -22.29 -1.62 35.16
N GLN A 102 -22.74 -2.09 34.00
CA GLN A 102 -23.25 -1.23 32.91
C GLN A 102 -24.53 -0.49 33.27
N ASN A 103 -25.29 -0.97 34.25
CA ASN A 103 -26.49 -0.29 34.78
C ASN A 103 -26.13 0.78 35.85
N SER A 104 -24.88 0.88 36.28
CA SER A 104 -24.43 1.91 37.22
C SER A 104 -24.53 3.29 36.59
N PRO A 105 -25.00 4.35 37.32
CA PRO A 105 -24.96 5.73 36.84
C PRO A 105 -23.53 6.23 36.54
N ALA A 106 -22.52 5.65 37.22
CA ALA A 106 -21.13 6.00 36.96
C ALA A 106 -20.54 5.35 35.70
N HIS A 107 -21.20 4.39 35.06
CA HIS A 107 -20.69 3.70 33.90
C HIS A 107 -20.77 4.58 32.62
N ILE A 108 -19.63 4.82 31.98
CA ILE A 108 -19.55 5.56 30.70
C ILE A 108 -19.43 4.59 29.52
N ALA A 109 -18.46 3.66 29.57
CA ALA A 109 -18.19 2.72 28.50
C ALA A 109 -17.53 1.43 28.99
N THR A 110 -17.65 0.38 28.18
CA THR A 110 -16.96 -0.90 28.41
C THR A 110 -16.19 -1.27 27.15
N HIS A 111 -14.93 -1.64 27.32
CA HIS A 111 -14.07 -2.16 26.26
C HIS A 111 -13.69 -3.61 26.62
N LYS A 112 -13.97 -4.53 25.70
CA LYS A 112 -13.50 -5.90 25.85
C LYS A 112 -12.00 -5.92 25.64
N ASP A 113 -11.28 -6.59 26.57
CA ASP A 113 -9.85 -6.85 26.39
C ASP A 113 -9.61 -7.71 25.15
N SER A 114 -8.57 -7.37 24.39
CA SER A 114 -8.17 -8.10 23.22
C SER A 114 -6.66 -8.30 23.23
N PHE A 115 -6.21 -9.46 22.75
CA PHE A 115 -4.79 -9.69 22.53
C PHE A 115 -4.25 -8.71 21.51
N VAL A 116 -3.41 -7.79 21.96
CA VAL A 116 -2.64 -6.92 21.09
C VAL A 116 -1.46 -7.74 20.56
N LYS A 117 -1.51 -8.14 19.29
CA LYS A 117 -0.34 -8.63 18.59
C LYS A 117 0.51 -7.41 18.24
N LEU A 118 1.85 -7.54 18.34
CA LEU A 118 2.78 -6.53 17.85
C LEU A 118 2.50 -6.35 16.35
N ALA A 119 1.73 -5.32 15.99
CA ALA A 119 1.48 -4.95 14.62
C ALA A 119 2.75 -4.32 14.06
N THR A 120 3.11 -4.73 12.85
CA THR A 120 4.19 -4.12 12.05
C THR A 120 3.60 -2.98 11.24
N THR A 121 4.42 -2.26 10.44
CA THR A 121 3.92 -1.33 9.40
C THR A 121 2.92 -1.98 8.44
N HIS A 122 2.65 -3.24 8.61
CA HIS A 122 1.70 -4.11 7.92
C HIS A 122 2.07 -4.45 6.49
N SER A 123 2.58 -3.52 5.67
CA SER A 123 2.87 -3.80 4.26
C SER A 123 3.87 -4.94 4.02
N PRO A 124 4.98 -5.11 4.77
CA PRO A 124 5.81 -6.31 4.64
C PRO A 124 5.08 -7.60 5.02
N GLN A 125 4.17 -7.55 6.00
CA GLN A 125 3.35 -8.69 6.39
C GLN A 125 2.29 -9.02 5.34
N PHE A 126 1.66 -8.01 4.75
CA PHE A 126 0.72 -8.15 3.64
C PHE A 126 1.40 -8.79 2.42
N LEU A 127 2.66 -8.46 2.17
CA LEU A 127 3.52 -9.12 1.18
C LEU A 127 3.93 -10.56 1.55
N GLY A 128 3.44 -11.11 2.66
CA GLY A 128 3.79 -12.45 3.11
C GLY A 128 5.20 -12.58 3.68
N LEU A 129 5.93 -11.47 3.89
CA LEU A 129 7.27 -11.49 4.46
C LEU A 129 7.20 -11.83 5.95
N ASN A 130 7.83 -12.93 6.35
CA ASN A 130 7.82 -13.42 7.73
C ASN A 130 9.18 -13.98 8.15
N HIS A 131 9.40 -14.12 9.47
CA HIS A 131 10.68 -14.55 10.03
C HIS A 131 10.93 -16.06 9.97
N LYS A 132 9.91 -16.86 9.66
CA LYS A 132 10.00 -18.32 9.74
C LYS A 132 10.49 -18.95 8.42
N ASN A 133 10.05 -18.41 7.30
CA ASN A 133 10.32 -18.95 5.97
C ASN A 133 10.19 -17.85 4.90
N GLY A 134 10.50 -18.21 3.65
CA GLY A 134 10.38 -17.32 2.50
C GLY A 134 11.58 -16.38 2.34
N LEU A 135 11.36 -15.25 1.67
CA LEU A 135 12.43 -14.37 1.22
C LEU A 135 13.25 -13.76 2.37
N TRP A 136 12.62 -13.38 3.49
CA TRP A 136 13.34 -12.74 4.58
C TRP A 136 14.49 -13.57 5.16
N PRO A 137 14.27 -14.78 5.71
CA PRO A 137 15.38 -15.58 6.24
C PRO A 137 16.35 -16.04 5.14
N THR A 138 15.86 -16.38 3.95
CA THR A 138 16.69 -16.85 2.83
C THR A 138 17.67 -15.78 2.35
N ALA A 139 17.22 -14.51 2.28
CA ALA A 139 18.02 -13.36 1.88
C ALA A 139 18.74 -12.67 3.05
N SER A 140 18.75 -13.25 4.26
CA SER A 140 19.30 -12.62 5.46
C SER A 140 18.77 -11.18 5.64
N TYR A 141 17.49 -10.95 5.33
CA TYR A 141 16.80 -9.65 5.44
C TYR A 141 17.43 -8.52 4.59
N GLY A 142 18.17 -8.84 3.54
CA GLY A 142 18.86 -7.89 2.67
C GLY A 142 20.27 -7.51 3.14
N ALA A 143 20.86 -8.25 4.09
CA ALA A 143 22.21 -7.96 4.63
C ALA A 143 23.26 -7.86 3.54
N GLY A 144 24.00 -6.72 3.49
CA GLY A 144 25.05 -6.47 2.53
C GLY A 144 24.58 -5.90 1.17
N ALA A 145 23.28 -5.83 0.89
CA ALA A 145 22.78 -5.09 -0.26
C ALA A 145 22.79 -3.58 0.01
N ILE A 146 23.02 -2.78 -1.02
CA ILE A 146 23.06 -1.31 -0.96
C ILE A 146 21.94 -0.75 -1.85
N ILE A 147 21.01 -0.03 -1.24
CA ILE A 147 19.92 0.66 -1.95
C ILE A 147 20.26 2.16 -2.03
N GLY A 148 20.46 2.67 -3.25
CA GLY A 148 20.55 4.09 -3.54
C GLY A 148 19.15 4.67 -3.73
N VAL A 149 18.81 5.71 -2.97
CA VAL A 149 17.50 6.40 -3.06
C VAL A 149 17.74 7.81 -3.59
N VAL A 150 17.17 8.11 -4.75
CA VAL A 150 17.21 9.44 -5.39
C VAL A 150 15.90 10.14 -5.12
N ASP A 151 15.90 11.15 -4.20
CA ASP A 151 14.68 11.73 -3.65
C ASP A 151 14.93 13.11 -2.97
N THR A 152 14.13 13.49 -1.96
CA THR A 152 14.21 14.75 -1.19
C THR A 152 15.28 14.75 -0.10
N GLY A 153 16.05 13.66 0.06
CA GLY A 153 17.07 13.51 1.09
C GLY A 153 16.70 12.49 2.16
N VAL A 154 17.30 12.63 3.34
CA VAL A 154 17.11 11.72 4.48
C VAL A 154 17.18 12.48 5.80
N TRP A 155 16.36 12.09 6.79
CA TRP A 155 16.45 12.53 8.19
C TRP A 155 17.28 11.52 8.99
N PRO A 156 18.59 11.74 9.18
CA PRO A 156 19.49 10.70 9.69
C PRO A 156 19.24 10.32 11.14
N GLU A 157 18.64 11.20 11.94
CA GLU A 157 18.32 10.96 13.35
C GLU A 157 17.10 10.06 13.56
N SER A 158 16.36 9.72 12.49
CA SER A 158 15.23 8.79 12.62
C SER A 158 15.69 7.44 13.17
N GLU A 159 14.93 6.90 14.12
CA GLU A 159 15.14 5.55 14.67
C GLU A 159 15.19 4.47 13.56
N SER A 160 14.54 4.70 12.40
CA SER A 160 14.59 3.80 11.24
C SER A 160 15.97 3.71 10.61
N PHE A 161 16.87 4.64 10.88
CA PHE A 161 18.23 4.65 10.32
C PHE A 161 19.32 4.35 11.37
N LYS A 162 18.95 3.91 12.57
CA LYS A 162 19.90 3.34 13.52
C LYS A 162 20.52 2.07 12.97
N ASP A 163 21.79 1.84 13.29
CA ASP A 163 22.56 0.73 12.77
C ASP A 163 22.65 -0.49 13.70
N ASP A 164 21.71 -0.60 14.65
CA ASP A 164 21.61 -1.76 15.55
C ASP A 164 21.51 -3.05 14.72
N ASP A 165 22.37 -4.01 15.06
CA ASP A 165 22.47 -5.32 14.38
C ASP A 165 22.78 -5.27 12.87
N MET A 166 23.23 -4.12 12.34
CA MET A 166 23.59 -4.02 10.93
C MET A 166 24.90 -4.74 10.61
N PRO A 167 24.98 -5.40 9.44
CA PRO A 167 26.23 -5.97 8.96
C PRO A 167 27.28 -4.87 8.70
N PRO A 168 28.58 -5.25 8.57
CA PRO A 168 29.59 -4.31 8.10
C PRO A 168 29.26 -3.73 6.74
N VAL A 169 29.68 -2.50 6.50
CA VAL A 169 29.58 -1.85 5.18
C VAL A 169 30.35 -2.69 4.16
N PRO A 170 29.78 -3.05 3.01
CA PRO A 170 30.47 -3.83 1.99
C PRO A 170 31.72 -3.15 1.46
N GLU A 171 32.81 -3.91 1.27
CA GLU A 171 34.09 -3.38 0.78
C GLU A 171 34.01 -2.72 -0.60
N ARG A 172 33.02 -3.11 -1.43
CA ARG A 172 32.77 -2.52 -2.74
C ARG A 172 32.21 -1.11 -2.68
N TRP A 173 31.69 -0.67 -1.52
CA TRP A 173 31.16 0.68 -1.33
C TRP A 173 32.26 1.74 -1.45
N LYS A 174 32.06 2.73 -2.31
CA LYS A 174 32.98 3.83 -2.57
C LYS A 174 32.39 5.21 -2.31
N GLY A 175 31.12 5.25 -1.91
CA GLY A 175 30.41 6.49 -1.64
C GLY A 175 30.82 7.13 -0.33
N LYS A 176 30.25 8.28 -0.07
CA LYS A 176 30.56 9.12 1.11
C LYS A 176 29.32 9.79 1.65
N CYS A 177 29.45 10.29 2.88
CA CYS A 177 28.53 11.25 3.46
C CYS A 177 29.15 12.65 3.33
N GLU A 178 28.47 13.53 2.59
CA GLU A 178 28.92 14.90 2.37
C GLU A 178 28.55 15.78 3.55
N SER A 179 29.44 16.71 3.93
CA SER A 179 29.13 17.77 4.88
C SER A 179 28.30 18.85 4.19
N GLY A 180 27.30 19.37 4.87
CA GLY A 180 26.48 20.46 4.38
C GLY A 180 25.68 21.11 5.51
N GLU A 181 24.71 21.93 5.16
CA GLU A 181 23.86 22.62 6.12
C GLU A 181 23.12 21.62 7.03
N SER A 182 23.29 21.77 8.34
CA SER A 182 22.72 20.89 9.36
C SER A 182 22.99 19.38 9.13
N PHE A 183 24.02 19.02 8.34
CA PHE A 183 24.41 17.65 8.06
C PHE A 183 25.93 17.45 8.22
N SER A 184 26.31 16.64 9.21
CA SER A 184 27.69 16.21 9.43
C SER A 184 27.89 14.78 8.91
N PRO A 185 29.06 14.44 8.32
CA PRO A 185 29.39 13.06 7.95
C PRO A 185 29.31 12.07 9.10
N SER A 186 29.42 12.52 10.35
CA SER A 186 29.27 11.69 11.56
C SER A 186 27.83 11.20 11.82
N LEU A 187 26.84 11.73 11.11
CA LEU A 187 25.45 11.26 11.15
C LEU A 187 25.24 9.96 10.36
N CYS A 188 26.20 9.62 9.50
CA CYS A 188 26.19 8.33 8.82
C CYS A 188 26.74 7.22 9.73
N ASN A 189 26.27 6.01 9.47
CA ASN A 189 26.54 4.81 10.25
C ASN A 189 26.49 3.58 9.34
N ARG A 190 26.41 2.37 9.89
CA ARG A 190 26.30 1.15 9.08
C ARG A 190 24.97 0.98 8.36
N LYS A 191 23.88 1.70 8.75
CA LYS A 191 22.60 1.71 8.05
C LYS A 191 22.58 2.75 6.94
N LEU A 192 22.82 4.01 7.25
CA LEU A 192 22.97 5.12 6.30
C LEU A 192 24.47 5.28 5.99
N ILE A 193 24.92 4.66 4.89
CA ILE A 193 26.34 4.61 4.52
C ILE A 193 26.75 5.70 3.55
N GLY A 194 25.80 6.40 2.95
CA GLY A 194 26.02 7.48 2.00
C GLY A 194 24.92 8.52 2.06
N ALA A 195 25.31 9.80 1.94
CA ALA A 195 24.36 10.91 1.87
C ALA A 195 25.00 12.06 1.07
N ARG A 196 24.36 12.42 -0.04
CA ARG A 196 24.87 13.43 -0.99
C ARG A 196 23.73 14.32 -1.48
N THR A 197 24.05 15.55 -1.88
CA THR A 197 23.09 16.52 -2.43
C THR A 197 23.52 17.03 -3.80
N PHE A 198 22.55 17.31 -4.66
CA PHE A 198 22.73 17.78 -6.02
C PHE A 198 21.71 18.91 -6.27
N SER A 199 22.20 20.14 -6.31
CA SER A 199 21.39 21.38 -6.44
C SER A 199 21.94 22.34 -7.50
N LYS A 200 23.03 21.98 -8.17
CA LYS A 200 23.73 22.90 -9.10
C LYS A 200 22.89 23.23 -10.33
N GLY A 201 22.11 22.28 -10.84
CA GLY A 201 21.17 22.51 -11.92
C GLY A 201 20.11 23.52 -11.52
N LEU A 202 19.50 23.30 -10.36
CA LEU A 202 18.49 24.18 -9.79
C LEU A 202 19.02 25.61 -9.59
N VAL A 203 20.21 25.73 -9.01
CA VAL A 203 20.86 27.04 -8.80
C VAL A 203 21.21 27.72 -10.13
N SER A 204 21.66 26.96 -11.15
CA SER A 204 21.98 27.51 -12.47
C SER A 204 20.76 28.04 -13.23
N ASP A 205 19.57 27.52 -12.91
CA ASP A 205 18.30 27.96 -13.47
C ASP A 205 17.72 29.22 -12.77
N GLY A 206 18.50 29.78 -11.83
CA GLY A 206 18.14 31.01 -11.10
C GLY A 206 17.36 30.77 -9.81
N SER A 207 17.00 29.56 -9.50
CA SER A 207 16.38 29.17 -8.23
C SER A 207 17.43 29.12 -7.11
N LYS A 208 16.98 29.25 -5.87
CA LYS A 208 17.85 29.14 -4.68
C LYS A 208 17.21 28.15 -3.70
N VAL A 209 18.04 27.29 -3.13
CA VAL A 209 17.68 26.60 -1.91
C VAL A 209 17.70 27.63 -0.79
N LEU A 210 16.56 27.92 -0.20
CA LEU A 210 16.43 28.93 0.86
C LEU A 210 16.50 28.24 2.23
N PRO A 211 17.39 28.65 3.13
CA PRO A 211 17.54 28.01 4.45
C PRO A 211 16.26 27.97 5.30
N GLU A 212 15.31 28.86 5.02
CA GLU A 212 14.02 28.93 5.72
C GLU A 212 13.03 27.84 5.24
N VAL A 213 13.28 27.24 4.06
CA VAL A 213 12.34 26.29 3.43
C VAL A 213 12.97 24.98 3.04
N ASP A 214 14.31 24.85 2.98
CA ASP A 214 15.02 23.57 2.81
C ASP A 214 16.51 23.70 3.18
N TYR A 215 17.19 22.57 3.32
CA TYR A 215 18.64 22.49 3.61
C TYR A 215 19.44 22.30 2.32
N ASP A 216 20.51 23.12 2.14
CA ASP A 216 21.52 22.85 1.10
C ASP A 216 22.50 21.75 1.55
N SER A 217 21.93 20.56 1.73
CA SER A 217 22.63 19.34 2.14
C SER A 217 21.77 18.12 1.82
N ALA A 218 22.25 16.93 2.16
CA ALA A 218 21.48 15.69 2.04
C ALA A 218 20.34 15.56 3.07
N ARG A 219 20.21 16.53 4.01
CA ARG A 219 19.14 16.53 5.01
C ARG A 219 17.79 16.74 4.35
N ASP A 220 16.84 15.94 4.73
CA ASP A 220 15.44 16.02 4.29
C ASP A 220 14.66 17.05 5.13
N LEU A 221 13.84 17.86 4.50
CA LEU A 221 12.86 18.71 5.17
C LEU A 221 11.43 18.36 4.77
N ASP A 222 11.22 17.85 3.56
CA ASP A 222 9.91 17.43 3.05
C ASP A 222 9.38 16.19 3.78
N GLY A 223 10.27 15.22 4.01
CA GLY A 223 9.96 13.92 4.61
C GLY A 223 9.67 12.80 3.60
N HIS A 224 9.54 13.09 2.30
CA HIS A 224 9.26 12.08 1.28
C HIS A 224 10.43 11.10 1.12
N GLY A 225 11.67 11.57 0.97
CA GLY A 225 12.85 10.71 0.84
C GLY A 225 13.12 9.88 2.11
N THR A 226 12.87 10.44 3.29
CA THR A 226 12.92 9.72 4.57
C THR A 226 11.90 8.59 4.61
N HIS A 227 10.67 8.85 4.14
CA HIS A 227 9.59 7.87 4.08
C HIS A 227 9.92 6.74 3.10
N VAL A 228 10.37 7.08 1.89
CA VAL A 228 10.78 6.12 0.85
C VAL A 228 11.96 5.27 1.33
N SER A 229 13.01 5.88 1.89
CA SER A 229 14.19 5.17 2.39
C SER A 229 13.84 4.20 3.52
N SER A 230 13.01 4.62 4.46
CA SER A 230 12.58 3.77 5.58
C SER A 230 11.61 2.67 5.14
N THR A 231 10.79 2.89 4.11
CA THR A 231 9.94 1.85 3.50
C THR A 231 10.79 0.78 2.81
N ALA A 232 11.83 1.17 2.07
CA ALA A 232 12.73 0.22 1.42
C ALA A 232 13.53 -0.62 2.42
N ALA A 233 14.19 0.06 3.40
CA ALA A 233 15.20 -0.57 4.23
C ALA A 233 15.30 -0.04 5.67
N GLY A 234 14.28 0.61 6.22
CA GLY A 234 14.31 1.06 7.62
C GLY A 234 14.56 -0.09 8.59
N ASN A 235 15.35 0.16 9.65
CA ASN A 235 15.58 -0.80 10.72
C ASN A 235 14.31 -0.97 11.60
N TYR A 236 14.32 -1.89 12.54
CA TYR A 236 13.17 -2.20 13.39
C TYR A 236 12.98 -1.11 14.46
N VAL A 237 11.77 -0.53 14.52
CA VAL A 237 11.38 0.46 15.53
C VAL A 237 10.06 0.04 16.17
N ASN A 238 10.04 -0.09 17.51
CA ASN A 238 8.84 -0.51 18.25
C ASN A 238 7.98 0.69 18.64
N GLY A 239 6.67 0.45 18.80
CA GLY A 239 5.73 1.41 19.38
C GLY A 239 5.42 2.61 18.48
N VAL A 240 5.64 2.51 17.17
CA VAL A 240 5.34 3.58 16.22
C VAL A 240 3.84 3.65 15.89
N SER A 241 3.36 4.85 15.61
CA SER A 241 2.00 5.09 15.12
C SER A 241 1.91 6.46 14.44
N TYR A 242 0.86 6.67 13.66
CA TYR A 242 0.41 7.99 13.24
C TYR A 242 -0.69 8.44 14.19
N PHE A 243 -0.35 9.21 15.23
CA PHE A 243 -1.30 9.69 16.26
C PHE A 243 -2.22 8.59 16.82
N GLY A 244 -1.70 7.37 16.97
CA GLY A 244 -2.44 6.20 17.45
C GLY A 244 -2.98 5.28 16.35
N TYR A 245 -3.04 5.71 15.10
CA TYR A 245 -3.32 4.81 13.97
C TYR A 245 -2.13 3.91 13.66
N ALA A 246 -2.38 2.71 13.19
CA ALA A 246 -1.38 1.71 12.81
C ALA A 246 -0.32 1.44 13.89
N LEU A 247 -0.71 1.49 15.16
CA LEU A 247 0.20 1.23 16.28
C LEU A 247 0.90 -0.12 16.10
N GLY A 248 2.25 -0.12 16.13
CA GLY A 248 3.00 -1.36 15.98
C GLY A 248 4.51 -1.18 15.87
N LYS A 249 5.12 -2.03 15.04
CA LYS A 249 6.57 -2.04 14.79
C LYS A 249 6.86 -1.61 13.36
N ALA A 250 7.51 -0.47 13.16
CA ALA A 250 8.02 -0.06 11.85
C ALA A 250 9.22 -0.89 11.43
N ARG A 251 9.34 -1.14 10.14
CA ARG A 251 10.50 -1.75 9.48
C ARG A 251 10.35 -1.63 7.97
N GLY A 252 11.46 -1.54 7.28
CA GLY A 252 11.49 -1.62 5.82
C GLY A 252 11.33 -3.05 5.29
N VAL A 253 11.19 -3.16 3.97
CA VAL A 253 11.09 -4.46 3.28
C VAL A 253 12.40 -5.25 3.38
N ALA A 254 13.55 -4.57 3.25
CA ALA A 254 14.89 -5.14 3.43
C ALA A 254 15.60 -4.51 4.64
N PRO A 255 15.19 -4.83 5.89
CA PRO A 255 15.60 -4.07 7.07
C PRO A 255 17.09 -4.18 7.41
N ARG A 256 17.84 -5.09 6.79
CA ARG A 256 19.30 -5.22 6.94
C ARG A 256 20.09 -4.73 5.72
N ALA A 257 19.44 -4.19 4.69
CA ALA A 257 20.12 -3.51 3.59
C ALA A 257 20.67 -2.14 4.05
N HIS A 258 21.76 -1.71 3.45
CA HIS A 258 22.33 -0.39 3.62
C HIS A 258 21.61 0.62 2.72
N ILE A 259 21.60 1.89 3.14
CA ILE A 259 20.96 3.00 2.42
C ILE A 259 22.04 4.01 2.03
N ALA A 260 21.94 4.50 0.78
CA ALA A 260 22.65 5.68 0.31
C ALA A 260 21.62 6.69 -0.25
N SER A 261 21.56 7.87 0.31
CA SER A 261 20.62 8.93 -0.07
C SER A 261 21.26 9.93 -1.02
N TYR A 262 20.57 10.25 -2.10
CA TYR A 262 20.99 11.22 -3.13
C TYR A 262 19.85 12.24 -3.29
N LYS A 263 19.99 13.38 -2.62
CA LYS A 263 18.99 14.45 -2.67
C LYS A 263 19.08 15.22 -3.97
N VAL A 264 17.98 15.27 -4.70
CA VAL A 264 17.83 15.97 -5.99
C VAL A 264 16.60 16.88 -6.03
N ILE A 265 15.66 16.69 -5.11
CA ILE A 265 14.46 17.51 -4.98
C ILE A 265 14.66 18.46 -3.80
N HIS A 266 14.46 19.75 -4.06
CA HIS A 266 14.60 20.80 -3.07
C HIS A 266 13.37 21.71 -3.10
N ALA A 267 12.99 22.24 -1.94
CA ALA A 267 12.01 23.31 -1.88
C ALA A 267 12.67 24.67 -2.21
N THR A 268 12.07 25.40 -3.13
CA THR A 268 12.51 26.75 -3.55
C THR A 268 11.62 27.85 -2.97
N SER A 269 10.45 27.45 -2.44
CA SER A 269 9.52 28.30 -1.69
C SER A 269 8.70 27.43 -0.74
N SER A 270 7.89 28.05 0.10
CA SER A 270 6.98 27.33 1.00
C SER A 270 5.89 26.51 0.29
N SER A 271 5.70 26.72 -1.00
CA SER A 271 4.65 26.07 -1.81
C SER A 271 5.20 25.37 -3.06
N ASP A 272 6.48 25.50 -3.35
CA ASP A 272 7.08 25.00 -4.59
C ASP A 272 8.35 24.20 -4.30
N GLN A 273 8.40 22.99 -4.85
CA GLN A 273 9.52 22.09 -4.74
C GLN A 273 9.77 21.39 -6.08
N GLY A 274 11.02 21.10 -6.38
CA GLY A 274 11.37 20.43 -7.60
C GLY A 274 12.85 20.09 -7.68
N GLY A 275 13.20 19.36 -8.72
CA GLY A 275 14.57 19.04 -9.09
C GLY A 275 14.76 19.18 -10.57
N THR A 276 16.00 19.40 -10.99
CA THR A 276 16.34 19.47 -12.41
C THR A 276 16.83 18.13 -12.90
N THR A 277 16.64 17.87 -14.18
CA THR A 277 17.16 16.65 -14.83
C THR A 277 18.69 16.58 -14.80
N VAL A 278 19.37 17.74 -14.71
CA VAL A 278 20.83 17.85 -14.52
C VAL A 278 21.25 17.24 -13.18
N ASP A 279 20.56 17.61 -12.10
CA ASP A 279 20.85 17.13 -10.75
C ASP A 279 20.48 15.64 -10.59
N ILE A 280 19.37 15.21 -11.18
CA ILE A 280 18.96 13.79 -11.21
C ILE A 280 20.01 12.94 -11.93
N LEU A 281 20.49 13.36 -13.10
CA LEU A 281 21.50 12.62 -13.85
C LEU A 281 22.84 12.56 -13.08
N ALA A 282 23.22 13.65 -12.42
CA ALA A 282 24.42 13.68 -11.58
C ALA A 282 24.31 12.73 -10.37
N ALA A 283 23.12 12.63 -9.77
CA ALA A 283 22.87 11.70 -8.67
C ALA A 283 22.93 10.23 -9.12
N ILE A 284 22.36 9.91 -10.29
CA ILE A 284 22.44 8.55 -10.88
C ILE A 284 23.90 8.19 -11.16
N ASP A 285 24.69 9.10 -11.77
CA ASP A 285 26.12 8.89 -12.04
C ASP A 285 26.93 8.66 -10.76
N ALA A 286 26.62 9.44 -9.72
CA ALA A 286 27.21 9.26 -8.40
C ALA A 286 26.83 7.90 -7.78
N ALA A 287 25.57 7.49 -7.83
CA ALA A 287 25.10 6.21 -7.30
C ALA A 287 25.77 5.01 -7.99
N ILE A 288 25.95 5.09 -9.32
CA ILE A 288 26.71 4.09 -10.10
C ILE A 288 28.19 4.03 -9.63
N THR A 289 28.82 5.18 -9.46
CA THR A 289 30.22 5.28 -9.04
C THR A 289 30.43 4.81 -7.61
N ASP A 290 29.49 5.13 -6.71
CA ASP A 290 29.49 4.77 -5.30
C ASP A 290 29.27 3.25 -5.10
N GLY A 291 28.66 2.56 -6.07
CA GLY A 291 28.54 1.10 -6.07
C GLY A 291 27.27 0.58 -5.40
N VAL A 292 26.12 1.22 -5.65
CA VAL A 292 24.81 0.70 -5.22
C VAL A 292 24.42 -0.56 -6.01
N ASP A 293 23.61 -1.43 -5.43
CA ASP A 293 23.07 -2.63 -6.10
C ASP A 293 21.69 -2.33 -6.73
N ILE A 294 20.93 -1.48 -6.07
CA ILE A 294 19.57 -1.09 -6.44
C ILE A 294 19.52 0.43 -6.49
N LEU A 295 18.89 0.97 -7.51
CA LEU A 295 18.57 2.40 -7.64
C LEU A 295 17.05 2.57 -7.57
N SER A 296 16.58 3.20 -6.50
CA SER A 296 15.17 3.49 -6.24
C SER A 296 14.88 4.96 -6.50
N MET A 297 13.95 5.24 -7.42
CA MET A 297 13.58 6.58 -7.85
C MET A 297 12.07 6.77 -7.70
N SER A 298 11.64 7.36 -6.57
CA SER A 298 10.24 7.70 -6.34
C SER A 298 9.88 9.07 -6.91
N ILE A 299 10.41 9.37 -8.08
CA ILE A 299 10.29 10.63 -8.84
C ILE A 299 9.93 10.32 -10.29
N GLY A 300 9.39 11.29 -10.99
CA GLY A 300 9.06 11.17 -12.42
C GLY A 300 8.84 12.54 -13.03
N GLY A 301 8.79 12.56 -14.36
CA GLY A 301 8.51 13.73 -15.19
C GLY A 301 7.58 13.37 -16.34
N GLU A 302 7.24 14.34 -17.17
CA GLU A 302 6.47 14.07 -18.38
C GLU A 302 7.26 13.12 -19.31
N PRO A 303 6.59 12.12 -19.92
CA PRO A 303 7.24 11.18 -20.82
C PRO A 303 7.84 11.90 -22.05
N ASP A 304 9.09 11.56 -22.39
CA ASP A 304 9.79 12.04 -23.57
C ASP A 304 10.56 10.87 -24.23
N ASP A 305 10.99 11.05 -25.47
CA ASP A 305 11.81 10.08 -26.17
C ASP A 305 13.04 9.68 -25.37
N TYR A 306 13.37 8.40 -25.33
CA TYR A 306 14.44 7.86 -24.48
C TYR A 306 15.82 8.49 -24.70
N PHE A 307 16.08 9.10 -25.84
CA PHE A 307 17.31 9.86 -26.10
C PHE A 307 17.27 11.30 -25.57
N ASN A 308 16.12 11.79 -25.13
CA ASN A 308 15.94 13.09 -24.52
C ASN A 308 15.68 12.99 -23.01
N ASP A 309 15.25 11.83 -22.52
CA ASP A 309 14.95 11.60 -21.10
C ASP A 309 16.22 11.26 -20.31
N PRO A 310 16.73 12.15 -19.45
CA PRO A 310 17.91 11.90 -18.64
C PRO A 310 17.76 10.74 -17.67
N MET A 311 16.54 10.47 -17.17
CA MET A 311 16.28 9.32 -16.31
C MET A 311 16.43 8.02 -17.10
N ALA A 312 15.89 7.94 -18.33
CA ALA A 312 16.08 6.81 -19.21
C ALA A 312 17.56 6.61 -19.54
N ILE A 313 18.28 7.67 -19.93
CA ILE A 313 19.73 7.63 -20.26
C ILE A 313 20.54 7.13 -19.07
N GLY A 314 20.37 7.75 -17.90
CA GLY A 314 21.11 7.39 -16.68
C GLY A 314 20.81 5.97 -16.21
N SER A 315 19.54 5.58 -16.25
CA SER A 315 19.09 4.22 -15.91
C SER A 315 19.66 3.15 -16.84
N LEU A 316 19.78 3.43 -18.13
CA LEU A 316 20.40 2.50 -19.09
C LEU A 316 21.87 2.24 -18.74
N LYS A 317 22.58 3.28 -18.24
CA LYS A 317 23.96 3.13 -17.76
C LYS A 317 24.04 2.33 -16.45
N ALA A 318 23.10 2.53 -15.53
CA ALA A 318 23.01 1.75 -14.31
C ALA A 318 22.80 0.25 -14.62
N ILE A 319 21.90 -0.09 -15.55
CA ILE A 319 21.68 -1.46 -16.03
C ILE A 319 22.95 -2.05 -16.68
N GLU A 320 23.69 -1.28 -17.47
CA GLU A 320 24.98 -1.72 -18.05
C GLU A 320 25.98 -2.16 -16.97
N LYS A 321 25.88 -1.57 -15.77
CA LYS A 321 26.70 -1.90 -14.59
C LYS A 321 26.09 -2.99 -13.68
N GLY A 322 24.95 -3.56 -14.06
CA GLY A 322 24.28 -4.60 -13.29
C GLY A 322 23.46 -4.10 -12.11
N ILE A 323 23.17 -2.79 -12.05
CA ILE A 323 22.35 -2.14 -11.02
C ILE A 323 20.87 -2.28 -11.42
N PHE A 324 20.04 -2.80 -10.51
CA PHE A 324 18.59 -2.87 -10.73
C PHE A 324 17.97 -1.49 -10.53
N VAL A 325 17.22 -1.02 -11.53
CA VAL A 325 16.57 0.29 -11.49
C VAL A 325 15.06 0.11 -11.36
N VAL A 326 14.49 0.77 -10.37
CA VAL A 326 13.06 0.78 -10.10
C VAL A 326 12.56 2.20 -9.91
N ALA A 327 11.42 2.54 -10.54
CA ALA A 327 10.86 3.87 -10.49
C ALA A 327 9.33 3.87 -10.43
N ALA A 328 8.77 4.98 -9.93
CA ALA A 328 7.34 5.18 -9.77
C ALA A 328 6.64 5.34 -11.13
N ALA A 329 5.45 4.75 -11.27
CA ALA A 329 4.62 4.93 -12.46
C ALA A 329 4.03 6.35 -12.59
N GLY A 330 4.07 7.11 -11.48
CA GLY A 330 3.48 8.45 -11.38
C GLY A 330 2.06 8.43 -10.80
N ASN A 331 1.62 9.61 -10.35
CA ASN A 331 0.34 9.80 -9.68
C ASN A 331 -0.55 10.76 -10.46
N ASN A 332 -1.81 10.41 -10.64
CA ASN A 332 -2.83 11.32 -11.16
C ASN A 332 -3.38 12.17 -10.01
N ASN A 333 -2.99 13.43 -9.95
CA ASN A 333 -3.43 14.37 -8.93
C ASN A 333 -4.68 15.16 -9.36
N ASP A 334 -5.11 15.01 -10.61
CA ASP A 334 -6.26 15.68 -11.17
C ASP A 334 -7.34 14.65 -11.55
N LEU A 335 -8.42 14.64 -10.77
CA LEU A 335 -9.56 13.73 -10.94
C LEU A 335 -10.31 13.94 -12.26
N LEU A 336 -10.14 15.10 -12.90
CA LEU A 336 -10.76 15.42 -14.19
C LEU A 336 -9.99 14.86 -15.39
N THR A 337 -8.75 14.38 -15.17
CA THR A 337 -7.91 13.81 -16.21
C THR A 337 -7.87 12.28 -16.13
N SER A 338 -7.84 11.63 -17.28
CA SER A 338 -7.69 10.18 -17.35
C SER A 338 -6.30 9.76 -16.87
N PRO A 339 -6.17 8.72 -16.04
CA PRO A 339 -4.88 8.15 -15.64
C PRO A 339 -4.22 7.30 -16.76
N PHE A 340 -4.95 6.97 -17.83
CA PHE A 340 -4.47 6.11 -18.92
C PHE A 340 -3.54 6.85 -19.89
N ASN A 341 -2.63 6.09 -20.51
CA ASN A 341 -1.61 6.57 -21.45
C ASN A 341 -0.69 7.65 -20.85
N ARG A 342 -0.41 7.55 -19.55
CA ARG A 342 0.37 8.53 -18.80
C ARG A 342 1.43 7.92 -17.88
N ALA A 343 1.63 6.59 -17.95
CA ALA A 343 2.66 5.93 -17.15
C ALA A 343 4.02 6.58 -17.38
N GLN A 344 4.62 7.10 -16.31
CA GLN A 344 5.95 7.70 -16.29
C GLN A 344 7.02 6.61 -16.15
N ASN A 345 8.28 6.98 -16.39
CA ASN A 345 9.43 6.06 -16.27
C ASN A 345 9.27 4.79 -17.11
N GLY A 346 8.69 4.93 -18.32
CA GLY A 346 8.28 3.82 -19.18
C GLY A 346 9.41 3.12 -19.95
N ALA A 347 10.69 3.48 -19.75
CA ALA A 347 11.81 2.84 -20.45
C ALA A 347 11.90 1.34 -20.11
N PRO A 348 12.11 0.45 -21.12
CA PRO A 348 12.06 -1.02 -20.90
C PRO A 348 13.10 -1.57 -19.94
N TRP A 349 14.14 -0.83 -19.64
CA TRP A 349 15.18 -1.19 -18.68
C TRP A 349 14.89 -0.70 -17.26
N ILE A 350 13.90 0.15 -17.05
CA ILE A 350 13.39 0.57 -15.73
C ILE A 350 12.25 -0.37 -15.32
N THR A 351 12.23 -0.81 -14.07
CA THR A 351 11.07 -1.49 -13.51
C THR A 351 10.10 -0.45 -12.97
N THR A 352 8.98 -0.27 -13.65
CA THR A 352 7.99 0.77 -13.37
C THR A 352 6.91 0.21 -12.44
N VAL A 353 6.66 0.88 -11.31
CA VAL A 353 5.81 0.37 -10.23
C VAL A 353 4.57 1.24 -10.06
N GLY A 354 3.40 0.62 -10.24
CA GLY A 354 2.12 1.19 -9.86
C GLY A 354 1.77 0.91 -8.40
N ALA A 355 0.77 1.60 -7.87
CA ALA A 355 0.34 1.51 -6.49
C ALA A 355 -0.91 0.64 -6.32
N ALA A 356 -0.96 -0.11 -5.21
CA ALA A 356 -2.13 -0.86 -4.77
C ALA A 356 -2.41 -0.65 -3.28
N THR A 357 -3.64 -0.93 -2.86
CA THR A 357 -4.05 -0.91 -1.45
C THR A 357 -3.46 -2.10 -0.69
N ILE A 358 -3.53 -2.02 0.64
CA ILE A 358 -3.28 -3.14 1.55
C ILE A 358 -4.55 -3.47 2.33
N ASP A 359 -4.58 -4.60 3.04
CA ASP A 359 -5.72 -5.03 3.85
C ASP A 359 -5.79 -4.34 5.23
N ARG A 360 -5.57 -3.02 5.24
CA ARG A 360 -5.68 -2.15 6.42
C ARG A 360 -6.40 -0.87 6.06
N SER A 361 -7.33 -0.42 6.91
CA SER A 361 -7.98 0.88 6.80
C SER A 361 -7.94 1.65 8.13
N PHE A 362 -8.07 2.96 8.02
CA PHE A 362 -8.16 3.89 9.15
C PHE A 362 -9.59 4.42 9.21
N GLU A 363 -10.26 4.18 10.34
CA GLU A 363 -11.70 4.35 10.41
C GLU A 363 -12.12 5.25 11.58
N ALA A 364 -13.24 5.94 11.35
CA ALA A 364 -14.12 6.38 12.42
C ALA A 364 -15.39 5.52 12.42
N VAL A 365 -15.92 5.24 13.59
CA VAL A 365 -17.08 4.37 13.76
C VAL A 365 -18.21 5.15 14.41
N LEU A 366 -19.27 5.38 13.63
CA LEU A 366 -20.52 5.98 14.07
C LEU A 366 -21.50 4.89 14.47
N LYS A 367 -22.04 4.97 15.68
CA LYS A 367 -23.14 4.13 16.16
C LYS A 367 -24.38 4.97 16.32
N LEU A 368 -25.46 4.60 15.68
CA LEU A 368 -26.77 5.24 15.78
C LEU A 368 -27.59 4.64 16.94
N LYS A 369 -28.60 5.39 17.41
CA LYS A 369 -29.47 4.87 18.50
C LYS A 369 -30.36 3.71 18.08
N ASN A 370 -30.66 3.57 16.79
CA ASN A 370 -31.39 2.41 16.23
C ASN A 370 -30.57 1.11 16.24
N GLY A 371 -29.27 1.17 16.56
CA GLY A 371 -28.34 0.04 16.58
C GLY A 371 -27.46 -0.08 15.33
N ASN A 372 -27.75 0.66 14.26
CA ASN A 372 -26.94 0.66 13.05
C ASN A 372 -25.54 1.24 13.33
N THR A 373 -24.57 0.71 12.61
CA THR A 373 -23.17 1.15 12.69
C THR A 373 -22.71 1.55 11.30
N VAL A 374 -22.28 2.80 11.15
CA VAL A 374 -21.66 3.32 9.93
C VAL A 374 -20.17 3.44 10.17
N LYS A 375 -19.39 2.80 9.33
CA LYS A 375 -17.92 2.92 9.29
C LYS A 375 -17.53 3.86 8.17
N GLY A 376 -16.57 4.74 8.43
CA GLY A 376 -16.06 5.66 7.43
C GLY A 376 -14.56 5.86 7.60
N ILE A 377 -13.90 6.28 6.54
CA ILE A 377 -12.46 6.58 6.55
C ILE A 377 -12.22 7.86 7.34
N SER A 378 -11.19 7.85 8.21
CA SER A 378 -10.76 9.05 8.93
C SER A 378 -9.29 8.94 9.31
N TYR A 379 -8.57 10.05 9.11
CA TYR A 379 -7.19 10.24 9.56
C TYR A 379 -7.09 11.33 10.62
N PHE A 380 -8.21 11.67 11.26
CA PHE A 380 -8.24 12.72 12.27
C PHE A 380 -7.28 12.42 13.42
N PRO A 381 -6.31 13.31 13.74
CA PRO A 381 -5.12 12.97 14.51
C PRO A 381 -5.33 12.93 16.03
N GLN A 382 -6.55 12.81 16.51
CA GLN A 382 -6.87 12.73 17.93
C GLN A 382 -7.91 11.65 18.20
N SER A 383 -7.71 10.93 19.30
CA SER A 383 -8.69 9.97 19.82
C SER A 383 -9.83 10.73 20.50
N ILE A 384 -10.86 11.02 19.73
CA ILE A 384 -12.08 11.71 20.22
C ILE A 384 -13.23 10.72 20.26
N PHE A 385 -14.04 10.85 21.31
CA PHE A 385 -15.29 10.13 21.50
C PHE A 385 -16.42 11.11 21.68
N ILE A 386 -17.34 11.16 20.72
CA ILE A 386 -18.53 12.02 20.76
C ILE A 386 -19.74 11.14 21.04
N SER A 387 -20.59 11.54 22.00
CA SER A 387 -21.78 10.76 22.37
C SER A 387 -23.00 11.65 22.61
N ASN A 388 -24.19 11.03 22.53
CA ASN A 388 -25.47 11.67 22.82
C ASN A 388 -25.74 12.99 22.08
N THR A 389 -25.24 13.12 20.86
CA THR A 389 -25.50 14.25 19.97
C THR A 389 -26.55 13.87 18.88
N SER A 390 -26.83 14.82 17.99
CA SER A 390 -27.75 14.60 16.88
C SER A 390 -27.05 14.84 15.55
N LEU A 391 -27.53 14.17 14.50
CA LEU A 391 -27.15 14.49 13.13
C LEU A 391 -27.89 15.73 12.66
N TYR A 392 -27.25 16.51 11.80
CA TYR A 392 -27.88 17.56 11.01
C TYR A 392 -27.49 17.38 9.55
N PHE A 393 -28.48 17.33 8.69
CA PHE A 393 -28.33 17.28 7.25
C PHE A 393 -29.23 18.36 6.63
N GLY A 394 -28.62 19.37 5.99
CA GLY A 394 -29.33 20.42 5.30
C GLY A 394 -30.05 19.88 4.06
N ARG A 395 -31.37 20.14 3.96
CA ARG A 395 -32.21 19.60 2.87
C ARG A 395 -32.99 20.64 2.11
N SER A 396 -32.93 21.91 2.55
CA SER A 396 -33.72 22.97 1.94
C SER A 396 -33.19 23.35 0.55
N SER A 397 -31.93 23.09 0.27
CA SER A 397 -31.26 23.38 -1.01
C SER A 397 -30.05 22.47 -1.22
N GLU A 398 -29.56 22.38 -2.47
CA GLU A 398 -28.30 21.73 -2.81
C GLU A 398 -27.12 22.39 -2.07
N ALA A 399 -27.13 23.72 -1.92
CA ALA A 399 -26.11 24.43 -1.17
C ALA A 399 -26.04 23.99 0.30
N GLU A 400 -27.16 23.75 0.97
CA GLU A 400 -27.17 23.22 2.33
C GLU A 400 -26.68 21.77 2.38
N SER A 401 -27.14 20.91 1.47
CA SER A 401 -26.74 19.49 1.44
C SER A 401 -25.25 19.30 1.13
N THR A 402 -24.64 20.22 0.39
CA THR A 402 -23.20 20.25 0.11
C THR A 402 -22.40 21.10 1.10
N CYS A 403 -23.03 21.62 2.14
CA CYS A 403 -22.38 22.54 3.11
C CYS A 403 -21.61 23.67 2.41
N PHE A 404 -22.25 24.30 1.42
CA PHE A 404 -21.67 25.47 0.71
C PHE A 404 -21.40 26.61 1.69
N PRO A 405 -20.31 27.38 1.56
CA PRO A 405 -19.99 28.49 2.45
C PRO A 405 -21.17 29.46 2.64
N GLY A 406 -21.58 29.64 3.89
CA GLY A 406 -22.69 30.49 4.29
C GLY A 406 -24.09 29.88 4.17
N SER A 407 -24.26 28.63 3.71
CA SER A 407 -25.55 28.00 3.48
C SER A 407 -26.21 27.43 4.73
N LEU A 408 -25.41 26.96 5.69
CA LEU A 408 -25.94 26.28 6.86
C LEU A 408 -26.48 27.24 7.91
N ASN A 409 -27.59 26.86 8.55
CA ASN A 409 -28.17 27.63 9.67
C ASN A 409 -27.44 27.31 10.99
N PRO A 410 -26.73 28.29 11.61
CA PRO A 410 -26.00 28.04 12.85
C PRO A 410 -26.89 27.56 14.01
N SER A 411 -28.15 28.04 14.09
CA SER A 411 -29.04 27.63 15.19
C SER A 411 -29.45 26.16 15.11
N GLU A 412 -29.39 25.55 13.94
CA GLU A 412 -29.74 24.15 13.69
C GLU A 412 -28.52 23.21 13.71
N ALA A 413 -27.36 23.68 13.23
CA ALA A 413 -26.15 22.89 13.09
C ALA A 413 -25.22 22.92 14.33
N HIS A 414 -25.37 23.93 15.21
CA HIS A 414 -24.51 24.10 16.37
C HIS A 414 -24.51 22.90 17.30
N ARG A 415 -23.29 22.42 17.68
CA ARG A 415 -23.07 21.23 18.51
C ARG A 415 -23.72 19.95 17.99
N LYS A 416 -23.90 19.84 16.67
CA LYS A 416 -24.37 18.62 16.01
C LYS A 416 -23.28 18.04 15.13
N ILE A 417 -23.43 16.78 14.76
CA ILE A 417 -22.63 16.17 13.71
C ILE A 417 -23.32 16.50 12.39
N VAL A 418 -22.62 17.26 11.55
CA VAL A 418 -23.14 17.78 10.27
C VAL A 418 -22.78 16.81 9.16
N VAL A 419 -23.76 16.44 8.34
CA VAL A 419 -23.58 15.58 7.16
C VAL A 419 -23.53 16.45 5.91
N CYS A 420 -22.50 16.31 5.09
CA CYS A 420 -22.29 17.06 3.85
C CYS A 420 -22.08 16.08 2.69
N ASN A 421 -22.79 16.29 1.58
CA ASN A 421 -22.43 15.64 0.32
C ASN A 421 -21.18 16.30 -0.25
N VAL A 422 -20.22 15.50 -0.66
CA VAL A 422 -19.05 16.02 -1.38
C VAL A 422 -19.45 16.39 -2.80
N SER A 423 -18.98 17.53 -3.27
CA SER A 423 -19.29 18.06 -4.61
C SER A 423 -17.99 18.39 -5.34
N LEU A 424 -17.98 18.22 -6.65
CA LEU A 424 -16.86 18.62 -7.50
C LEU A 424 -16.69 20.15 -7.59
N THR A 425 -17.73 20.90 -7.20
CA THR A 425 -17.75 22.38 -7.31
C THR A 425 -17.22 23.09 -6.09
N ILE A 426 -16.99 22.36 -4.97
CA ILE A 426 -16.54 22.94 -3.71
C ILE A 426 -15.52 22.03 -3.03
N SER A 427 -14.44 22.61 -2.55
CA SER A 427 -13.42 21.83 -1.85
C SER A 427 -13.90 21.34 -0.49
N MET A 428 -13.51 20.15 -0.08
CA MET A 428 -13.78 19.64 1.28
C MET A 428 -13.26 20.60 2.37
N LYS A 429 -12.15 21.29 2.11
CA LYS A 429 -11.61 22.32 3.01
C LYS A 429 -12.59 23.50 3.22
N ASP A 430 -13.32 23.91 2.19
CA ASP A 430 -14.30 25.00 2.31
C ASP A 430 -15.58 24.50 2.97
N GLN A 431 -15.99 23.26 2.70
CA GLN A 431 -17.07 22.59 3.45
C GLN A 431 -16.73 22.51 4.95
N GLU A 432 -15.50 22.11 5.29
CA GLU A 432 -15.05 22.04 6.70
C GLU A 432 -15.04 23.44 7.38
N LYS A 433 -14.63 24.50 6.68
CA LYS A 433 -14.74 25.89 7.19
C LYS A 433 -16.18 26.27 7.50
N GLU A 434 -17.12 25.80 6.67
CA GLU A 434 -18.55 26.06 6.92
C GLU A 434 -19.03 25.35 8.19
N LEU A 435 -18.59 24.09 8.41
CA LEU A 435 -18.88 23.35 9.64
C LEU A 435 -18.33 24.08 10.87
N VAL A 436 -17.12 24.61 10.78
CA VAL A 436 -16.53 25.45 11.85
C VAL A 436 -17.33 26.71 12.08
N ARG A 437 -17.76 27.41 11.01
CA ARG A 437 -18.56 28.65 11.10
C ARG A 437 -19.86 28.43 11.88
N VAL A 438 -20.53 27.29 11.69
CA VAL A 438 -21.78 27.00 12.39
C VAL A 438 -21.58 26.34 13.76
N GLY A 439 -20.33 26.08 14.15
CA GLY A 439 -20.01 25.45 15.43
C GLY A 439 -20.43 23.98 15.50
N ALA A 440 -20.28 23.24 14.42
CA ALA A 440 -20.50 21.81 14.38
C ALA A 440 -19.53 21.07 15.32
N GLU A 441 -19.94 19.94 15.89
CA GLU A 441 -19.12 19.12 16.77
C GLU A 441 -18.23 18.16 15.97
N ALA A 442 -18.72 17.68 14.80
CA ALA A 442 -17.99 16.86 13.84
C ALA A 442 -18.62 16.97 12.46
N GLY A 443 -17.90 16.51 11.43
CA GLY A 443 -18.35 16.40 10.05
C GLY A 443 -18.41 14.98 9.54
N ILE A 444 -19.43 14.65 8.74
CA ILE A 444 -19.51 13.43 7.95
C ILE A 444 -19.60 13.83 6.48
N PHE A 445 -18.61 13.47 5.70
CA PHE A 445 -18.57 13.74 4.27
C PHE A 445 -19.02 12.49 3.50
N VAL A 446 -20.09 12.64 2.72
CA VAL A 446 -20.66 11.55 1.91
C VAL A 446 -20.07 11.66 0.51
N LEU A 447 -19.37 10.61 0.09
CA LEU A 447 -18.73 10.48 -1.21
C LEU A 447 -19.51 9.51 -2.10
N GLU A 448 -19.70 9.85 -3.37
CA GLU A 448 -20.31 8.92 -4.33
C GLU A 448 -19.53 7.61 -4.45
N GLU A 449 -18.19 7.69 -4.31
CA GLU A 449 -17.31 6.54 -4.24
C GLU A 449 -16.24 6.75 -3.16
N ILE A 450 -15.94 5.70 -2.36
CA ILE A 450 -14.80 5.73 -1.45
C ILE A 450 -13.59 5.14 -2.19
N GLY A 451 -12.84 5.98 -2.82
CA GLY A 451 -11.57 5.66 -3.44
C GLY A 451 -10.54 6.74 -3.23
N PHE A 452 -10.99 7.93 -2.80
CA PHE A 452 -10.10 9.07 -2.64
C PHE A 452 -9.26 8.92 -1.38
N THR A 453 -7.95 8.70 -1.57
CA THR A 453 -6.97 8.98 -0.53
C THR A 453 -6.93 10.49 -0.32
N VAL A 454 -7.73 10.99 0.59
CA VAL A 454 -7.69 12.41 0.97
C VAL A 454 -6.38 12.63 1.73
N PRO A 455 -5.44 13.40 1.18
CA PRO A 455 -4.27 13.82 1.96
C PRO A 455 -4.76 14.70 3.09
N SER A 456 -4.85 14.16 4.28
CA SER A 456 -5.31 14.85 5.48
C SER A 456 -4.21 15.74 6.03
N LYS A 457 -3.94 16.86 5.34
CA LYS A 457 -3.02 17.87 5.87
C LYS A 457 -3.70 18.96 6.70
N PHE A 458 -5.05 19.00 6.71
CA PHE A 458 -5.77 20.10 7.36
C PHE A 458 -7.07 19.60 7.98
N TYR A 459 -7.12 19.52 9.29
CA TYR A 459 -8.35 19.33 10.05
C TYR A 459 -8.60 20.54 10.93
N THR A 460 -9.84 20.97 11.01
CA THR A 460 -10.28 21.99 11.97
C THR A 460 -11.23 21.41 13.00
N ILE A 461 -11.96 20.36 12.64
CA ILE A 461 -12.85 19.59 13.51
C ILE A 461 -12.74 18.09 13.19
N PRO A 462 -13.22 17.20 14.06
CA PRO A 462 -13.29 15.78 13.75
C PRO A 462 -14.13 15.49 12.52
N THR A 463 -13.58 14.76 11.55
CA THR A 463 -14.30 14.43 10.31
C THR A 463 -14.11 12.97 9.90
N MET A 464 -15.14 12.40 9.28
CA MET A 464 -15.08 11.09 8.63
C MET A 464 -15.72 11.13 7.25
N MET A 465 -15.29 10.25 6.38
CA MET A 465 -15.81 10.07 5.03
C MET A 465 -16.55 8.74 4.92
N VAL A 466 -17.72 8.76 4.33
CA VAL A 466 -18.56 7.56 4.16
C VAL A 466 -19.03 7.42 2.71
N PRO A 467 -19.34 6.19 2.21
CA PRO A 467 -19.92 6.02 0.89
C PRO A 467 -21.35 6.55 0.81
N ALA A 468 -21.79 6.93 -0.38
CA ALA A 468 -23.16 7.36 -0.64
C ALA A 468 -24.22 6.30 -0.23
N SER A 469 -23.87 5.01 -0.26
CA SER A 469 -24.71 3.94 0.25
C SER A 469 -25.06 4.06 1.75
N SER A 470 -24.27 4.82 2.52
CA SER A 470 -24.55 5.09 3.94
C SER A 470 -25.53 6.24 4.16
N LEU A 471 -25.92 6.98 3.12
CA LEU A 471 -26.73 8.19 3.24
C LEU A 471 -28.13 7.88 3.81
N GLU A 472 -28.75 6.75 3.43
CA GLU A 472 -30.06 6.34 3.93
C GLU A 472 -30.05 6.18 5.46
N ASP A 473 -29.03 5.56 6.03
CA ASP A 473 -28.84 5.41 7.46
C ASP A 473 -28.68 6.76 8.16
N LEU A 474 -27.91 7.67 7.56
CA LEU A 474 -27.59 8.98 8.13
C LEU A 474 -28.79 9.94 8.08
N VAL A 475 -29.63 9.82 7.06
CA VAL A 475 -30.79 10.69 6.86
C VAL A 475 -32.00 10.21 7.68
N GLY A 476 -32.15 8.92 7.93
CA GLY A 476 -33.24 8.32 8.68
C GLY A 476 -33.10 8.44 10.21
N GLU A 477 -31.87 8.46 10.73
CA GLU A 477 -31.56 8.49 12.15
C GLU A 477 -30.99 9.83 12.58
N GLN A 478 -31.68 10.55 13.44
CA GLN A 478 -31.24 11.87 13.92
C GLN A 478 -30.43 11.84 15.21
N LYS A 479 -30.39 10.70 15.91
CA LYS A 479 -29.71 10.59 17.20
C LYS A 479 -28.54 9.62 17.12
N VAL A 480 -27.38 10.12 17.53
CA VAL A 480 -26.13 9.38 17.60
C VAL A 480 -25.93 8.80 19.00
N LYS A 481 -25.62 7.52 19.08
CA LYS A 481 -25.18 6.89 20.33
C LYS A 481 -23.72 7.23 20.59
N SER A 482 -22.85 7.08 19.60
CA SER A 482 -21.42 7.41 19.70
C SER A 482 -20.77 7.56 18.33
N LEU A 483 -19.77 8.43 18.26
CA LEU A 483 -18.81 8.52 17.16
C LEU A 483 -17.41 8.42 17.75
N LYS A 484 -16.63 7.42 17.31
CA LYS A 484 -15.27 7.13 17.79
C LYS A 484 -14.28 7.26 16.63
N PHE A 485 -13.18 7.97 16.89
CA PHE A 485 -12.05 8.14 15.97
C PHE A 485 -10.85 7.27 16.39
N VAL A 486 -9.82 7.25 15.56
CA VAL A 486 -8.56 6.50 15.76
C VAL A 486 -8.81 5.00 15.89
N THR A 487 -9.44 4.44 14.86
CA THR A 487 -9.61 2.99 14.72
C THR A 487 -8.79 2.48 13.54
N THR A 488 -8.01 1.43 13.76
CA THR A 488 -7.30 0.73 12.69
C THR A 488 -7.95 -0.63 12.50
N GLU A 489 -8.45 -0.88 11.32
CA GLU A 489 -9.01 -2.17 10.91
C GLU A 489 -7.99 -2.92 10.07
N TYR A 490 -7.78 -4.19 10.38
CA TYR A 490 -6.89 -5.08 9.64
C TYR A 490 -7.68 -6.20 8.97
N HIS A 491 -7.12 -6.76 7.91
CA HIS A 491 -7.72 -7.81 7.10
C HIS A 491 -9.00 -7.35 6.38
N THR A 492 -9.00 -6.08 5.99
CA THR A 492 -10.07 -5.49 5.17
C THR A 492 -10.16 -6.17 3.81
N LYS A 493 -11.34 -6.16 3.21
CA LYS A 493 -11.65 -6.83 1.95
C LYS A 493 -12.52 -5.93 1.07
N PRO A 494 -12.29 -5.89 -0.26
CA PRO A 494 -11.20 -6.56 -1.00
C PRO A 494 -9.84 -5.87 -0.77
N ALA A 495 -8.75 -6.63 -0.89
CA ALA A 495 -7.38 -6.11 -0.93
C ALA A 495 -6.44 -7.16 -1.58
N PRO A 496 -5.47 -6.74 -2.44
CA PRO A 496 -5.28 -5.36 -2.90
C PRO A 496 -6.29 -4.94 -3.98
N GLU A 497 -6.51 -3.63 -4.12
CA GLU A 497 -7.12 -2.98 -5.27
C GLU A 497 -6.04 -2.08 -5.92
N VAL A 498 -6.08 -1.87 -7.25
CA VAL A 498 -5.19 -0.89 -7.88
C VAL A 498 -5.63 0.52 -7.49
N ALA A 499 -4.70 1.31 -6.96
CA ALA A 499 -4.99 2.65 -6.48
C ALA A 499 -5.48 3.57 -7.61
N GLU A 500 -6.48 4.39 -7.32
CA GLU A 500 -7.12 5.29 -8.30
C GLU A 500 -6.14 6.29 -8.93
N PHE A 501 -5.22 6.82 -8.11
CA PHE A 501 -4.22 7.80 -8.55
C PHE A 501 -3.08 7.20 -9.36
N SER A 502 -2.89 5.87 -9.33
CA SER A 502 -1.77 5.22 -10.04
C SER A 502 -1.90 5.45 -11.54
N LEU A 503 -0.88 6.04 -12.17
CA LEU A 503 -0.88 6.23 -13.62
C LEU A 503 -0.76 4.88 -14.34
N ARG A 504 -1.40 4.79 -15.49
CA ARG A 504 -1.63 3.55 -16.24
C ARG A 504 -1.06 3.63 -17.64
N GLY A 505 -0.81 2.45 -18.22
CA GLY A 505 -0.48 2.28 -19.62
C GLY A 505 -1.61 2.71 -20.59
N PRO A 506 -1.36 2.54 -21.89
CA PRO A 506 -0.11 2.06 -22.49
C PRO A 506 1.07 3.02 -22.28
N ASN A 507 2.29 2.50 -22.49
CA ASN A 507 3.51 3.31 -22.42
C ASN A 507 3.48 4.40 -23.50
N PRO A 508 3.57 5.69 -23.18
CA PRO A 508 3.44 6.76 -24.15
C PRO A 508 4.52 6.78 -25.25
N VAL A 509 5.74 6.34 -24.90
CA VAL A 509 6.91 6.39 -25.81
C VAL A 509 7.04 5.11 -26.63
N SER A 510 6.77 3.96 -26.04
CA SER A 510 6.81 2.66 -26.72
C SER A 510 5.59 1.81 -26.36
N PRO A 511 4.46 2.02 -27.07
CA PRO A 511 3.17 1.39 -26.74
C PRO A 511 3.16 -0.14 -26.82
N ASN A 512 4.18 -0.76 -27.41
CA ASN A 512 4.36 -2.21 -27.48
C ASN A 512 5.07 -2.81 -26.24
N ILE A 513 5.43 -1.98 -25.26
CA ILE A 513 5.97 -2.41 -23.97
C ILE A 513 4.91 -2.12 -22.90
N LEU A 514 4.43 -3.18 -22.24
CA LEU A 514 3.44 -3.05 -21.17
C LEU A 514 4.05 -2.28 -19.98
N LYS A 515 3.34 -1.24 -19.54
CA LYS A 515 3.65 -0.45 -18.34
C LYS A 515 2.35 -0.11 -17.59
N PRO A 516 2.38 -0.03 -16.25
CA PRO A 516 3.50 -0.38 -15.37
C PRO A 516 3.90 -1.84 -15.50
N ASP A 517 5.05 -2.24 -14.93
CA ASP A 517 5.48 -3.64 -14.91
C ASP A 517 4.75 -4.46 -13.85
N ILE A 518 4.47 -3.82 -12.70
CA ILE A 518 3.95 -4.47 -11.50
C ILE A 518 3.28 -3.43 -10.61
N VAL A 519 2.41 -3.87 -9.70
CA VAL A 519 1.92 -3.05 -8.59
C VAL A 519 2.39 -3.59 -7.24
N ALA A 520 2.55 -2.69 -6.28
CA ALA A 520 2.99 -2.99 -4.93
C ALA A 520 2.24 -2.12 -3.90
N PRO A 521 2.33 -2.40 -2.58
CA PRO A 521 1.69 -1.59 -1.56
C PRO A 521 2.08 -0.11 -1.67
N GLY A 522 1.10 0.75 -1.95
CA GLY A 522 1.32 2.19 -2.16
C GLY A 522 0.26 3.08 -1.53
N VAL A 523 -0.75 2.50 -0.86
CA VAL A 523 -1.82 3.25 -0.19
C VAL A 523 -1.68 3.10 1.32
N ASP A 524 -1.74 4.22 2.03
CA ASP A 524 -1.71 4.29 3.49
C ASP A 524 -0.47 3.63 4.12
N ILE A 525 0.68 3.88 3.57
CA ILE A 525 1.94 3.33 4.05
C ILE A 525 2.48 4.16 5.20
N LEU A 526 2.64 3.53 6.38
CA LEU A 526 3.25 4.13 7.55
C LEU A 526 4.78 3.94 7.50
N ALA A 527 5.53 5.04 7.48
CA ALA A 527 6.99 5.03 7.53
C ALA A 527 7.53 6.31 8.18
N ALA A 528 8.86 6.38 8.38
CA ALA A 528 9.50 7.52 9.02
C ALA A 528 9.31 8.82 8.21
N THR A 529 9.27 9.94 8.92
CA THR A 529 9.22 11.28 8.32
C THR A 529 10.07 12.25 9.11
N VAL A 530 10.08 13.51 8.70
CA VAL A 530 10.80 14.60 9.37
C VAL A 530 9.95 15.14 10.53
N PRO A 531 10.42 15.03 11.79
CA PRO A 531 9.61 15.38 12.95
C PRO A 531 9.52 16.89 13.22
N THR A 532 10.29 17.68 12.52
CA THR A 532 10.30 19.16 12.68
C THR A 532 9.28 19.88 11.81
N VAL A 533 8.68 19.17 10.86
CA VAL A 533 7.66 19.71 9.96
C VAL A 533 6.29 19.12 10.32
N PRO A 534 5.24 19.93 10.43
CA PRO A 534 3.90 19.41 10.67
C PRO A 534 3.43 18.52 9.52
N VAL A 535 3.03 17.29 9.86
CA VAL A 535 2.42 16.35 8.90
C VAL A 535 0.93 16.61 8.70
N THR A 536 0.30 17.26 9.68
CA THR A 536 -1.11 17.66 9.63
C THR A 536 -1.33 18.90 10.51
N ASN A 537 -2.41 19.61 10.28
CA ASN A 537 -2.81 20.74 11.10
C ASN A 537 -4.14 20.46 11.79
N LEU A 538 -4.26 20.89 13.05
CA LEU A 538 -5.51 20.90 13.79
C LEU A 538 -5.85 22.36 14.15
N GLY A 539 -6.75 22.96 13.39
CA GLY A 539 -7.02 24.38 13.46
C GLY A 539 -5.77 25.19 13.09
N ARG A 540 -5.19 25.88 14.08
CA ARG A 540 -3.98 26.71 13.93
C ARG A 540 -2.69 25.99 14.36
N TYR A 541 -2.81 24.79 14.88
CA TYR A 541 -1.68 24.04 15.42
C TYR A 541 -1.19 23.01 14.41
N GLY A 542 0.10 23.11 14.05
CA GLY A 542 0.78 22.07 13.31
C GLY A 542 1.10 20.89 14.24
N LEU A 543 0.79 19.69 13.81
CA LEU A 543 1.09 18.44 14.53
C LEU A 543 2.20 17.70 13.82
N SER A 544 3.29 17.42 14.52
CA SER A 544 4.44 16.69 14.04
C SER A 544 4.53 15.30 14.69
N THR A 545 5.16 14.35 14.01
CA THR A 545 5.41 13.00 14.48
C THR A 545 6.61 12.41 13.75
N ASP A 546 7.26 11.41 14.32
CA ASP A 546 8.40 10.70 13.71
C ASP A 546 7.99 9.77 12.55
N TYR A 547 6.71 9.40 12.48
CA TYR A 547 6.15 8.47 11.47
C TYR A 547 4.84 9.00 10.92
N THR A 548 4.70 8.99 9.61
CA THR A 548 3.48 9.46 8.94
C THR A 548 2.97 8.43 7.95
N ILE A 549 1.72 8.61 7.54
CA ILE A 549 1.04 7.84 6.53
C ILE A 549 1.12 8.60 5.21
N MET A 550 1.62 7.94 4.16
CA MET A 550 1.63 8.48 2.80
C MET A 550 1.04 7.48 1.81
N SER A 551 0.48 8.01 0.72
CA SER A 551 -0.03 7.22 -0.41
C SER A 551 0.58 7.75 -1.70
N GLY A 552 0.98 6.84 -2.59
CA GLY A 552 1.62 7.18 -3.87
C GLY A 552 2.30 5.96 -4.50
N THR A 553 2.53 6.02 -5.80
CA THR A 553 3.45 5.11 -6.49
C THR A 553 4.88 5.24 -5.95
N SER A 554 5.18 6.39 -5.34
CA SER A 554 6.40 6.65 -4.57
C SER A 554 6.57 5.72 -3.36
N MET A 555 5.48 5.25 -2.74
CA MET A 555 5.51 4.30 -1.62
C MET A 555 5.53 2.86 -2.11
N ALA A 556 4.97 2.59 -3.29
CA ALA A 556 5.02 1.28 -3.93
C ALA A 556 6.45 0.93 -4.42
N THR A 557 7.15 1.89 -4.99
CA THR A 557 8.51 1.75 -5.54
C THR A 557 9.52 1.18 -4.53
N PRO A 558 9.65 1.71 -3.31
CA PRO A 558 10.61 1.19 -2.32
C PRO A 558 10.27 -0.22 -1.83
N HIS A 559 9.02 -0.68 -1.92
CA HIS A 559 8.68 -2.08 -1.65
C HIS A 559 9.36 -3.00 -2.66
N VAL A 560 9.28 -2.66 -3.95
CA VAL A 560 9.95 -3.41 -5.02
C VAL A 560 11.46 -3.30 -4.92
N ALA A 561 12.01 -2.13 -4.54
CA ALA A 561 13.45 -1.93 -4.30
C ALA A 561 13.97 -2.87 -3.21
N GLY A 562 13.27 -2.97 -2.09
CA GLY A 562 13.63 -3.89 -1.00
C GLY A 562 13.57 -5.36 -1.41
N VAL A 563 12.54 -5.76 -2.17
CA VAL A 563 12.45 -7.13 -2.72
C VAL A 563 13.60 -7.41 -3.68
N ALA A 564 13.91 -6.49 -4.60
CA ALA A 564 15.00 -6.65 -5.54
C ALA A 564 16.38 -6.76 -4.84
N ALA A 565 16.61 -5.97 -3.77
CA ALA A 565 17.80 -6.05 -2.95
C ALA A 565 17.97 -7.44 -2.31
N MET A 566 16.90 -8.01 -1.81
CA MET A 566 16.89 -9.36 -1.24
C MET A 566 17.10 -10.45 -2.30
N LEU A 567 16.47 -10.32 -3.48
CA LEU A 567 16.67 -11.25 -4.59
C LEU A 567 18.12 -11.21 -5.10
N LYS A 568 18.74 -10.01 -5.13
CA LYS A 568 20.16 -9.86 -5.48
C LYS A 568 21.08 -10.59 -4.50
N ASN A 569 20.73 -10.63 -3.22
CA ASN A 569 21.47 -11.39 -2.22
C ASN A 569 21.35 -12.90 -2.41
N VAL A 570 20.14 -13.38 -2.70
CA VAL A 570 19.92 -14.83 -2.94
C VAL A 570 20.56 -15.28 -4.26
N HIS A 571 20.53 -14.41 -5.26
CA HIS A 571 20.99 -14.68 -6.63
C HIS A 571 21.98 -13.62 -7.12
N PRO A 572 23.20 -13.55 -6.58
CA PRO A 572 24.19 -12.50 -6.93
C PRO A 572 24.52 -12.41 -8.42
N GLY A 573 24.42 -13.55 -9.13
CA GLY A 573 24.69 -13.66 -10.56
C GLY A 573 23.53 -13.23 -11.48
N TRP A 574 22.35 -12.93 -10.94
CA TRP A 574 21.23 -12.52 -11.77
C TRP A 574 21.42 -11.10 -12.30
N SER A 575 21.06 -10.93 -13.58
CA SER A 575 20.98 -9.63 -14.21
C SER A 575 19.78 -8.83 -13.64
N PRO A 576 19.76 -7.51 -13.81
CA PRO A 576 18.58 -6.70 -13.49
C PRO A 576 17.30 -7.18 -14.21
N ALA A 577 17.42 -7.64 -15.45
CA ALA A 577 16.31 -8.18 -16.21
C ALA A 577 15.80 -9.51 -15.65
N ALA A 578 16.69 -10.39 -15.19
CA ALA A 578 16.30 -11.65 -14.53
C ALA A 578 15.55 -11.40 -13.22
N ILE A 579 16.01 -10.42 -12.41
CA ILE A 579 15.31 -9.99 -11.18
C ILE A 579 13.91 -9.44 -11.52
N ARG A 580 13.81 -8.53 -12.51
CA ARG A 580 12.50 -8.03 -12.97
C ARG A 580 11.59 -9.15 -13.45
N SER A 581 12.14 -10.06 -14.26
CA SER A 581 11.38 -11.21 -14.74
C SER A 581 10.84 -12.06 -13.59
N ALA A 582 11.68 -12.39 -12.60
CA ALA A 582 11.26 -13.14 -11.42
C ALA A 582 10.11 -12.45 -10.68
N ILE A 583 10.20 -11.14 -10.48
CA ILE A 583 9.16 -10.33 -9.82
C ILE A 583 7.86 -10.34 -10.62
N MET A 584 7.93 -10.11 -11.95
CA MET A 584 6.74 -10.01 -12.80
C MET A 584 6.06 -11.36 -12.99
N THR A 585 6.82 -12.41 -13.30
CA THR A 585 6.24 -13.72 -13.69
C THR A 585 5.65 -14.51 -12.53
N THR A 586 5.95 -14.12 -11.30
CA THR A 586 5.42 -14.76 -10.07
C THR A 586 4.36 -13.93 -9.36
N SER A 587 4.03 -12.75 -9.89
CA SER A 587 3.00 -11.85 -9.35
C SER A 587 1.60 -12.49 -9.39
N TYR A 588 0.67 -11.93 -8.62
CA TYR A 588 -0.70 -12.43 -8.56
C TYR A 588 -1.73 -11.34 -8.90
N VAL A 589 -2.87 -11.78 -9.43
CA VAL A 589 -3.97 -10.92 -9.89
C VAL A 589 -5.29 -11.20 -9.17
N ILE A 590 -5.22 -11.88 -8.00
CA ILE A 590 -6.38 -12.29 -7.21
C ILE A 590 -6.28 -11.62 -5.84
N ASP A 591 -7.35 -10.99 -5.39
CA ASP A 591 -7.46 -10.35 -4.08
C ASP A 591 -7.70 -11.35 -2.93
N ASN A 592 -7.78 -10.86 -1.70
CA ASN A 592 -8.05 -11.65 -0.50
C ASN A 592 -9.51 -12.13 -0.35
N THR A 593 -10.36 -11.90 -1.37
CA THR A 593 -11.69 -12.50 -1.52
C THR A 593 -11.69 -13.66 -2.51
N GLY A 594 -10.59 -13.90 -3.22
CA GLY A 594 -10.45 -14.89 -4.28
C GLY A 594 -10.96 -14.42 -5.65
N LYS A 595 -11.18 -13.10 -5.82
CA LYS A 595 -11.60 -12.48 -7.08
C LYS A 595 -10.43 -11.76 -7.75
N PHE A 596 -10.59 -11.41 -9.02
CA PHE A 596 -9.61 -10.55 -9.70
C PHE A 596 -9.50 -9.18 -9.05
N LEU A 597 -8.30 -8.59 -9.12
CA LEU A 597 -8.02 -7.26 -8.62
C LEU A 597 -9.02 -6.25 -9.20
N LEU A 598 -9.55 -5.40 -8.33
CA LEU A 598 -10.40 -4.29 -8.74
C LEU A 598 -9.55 -3.04 -9.00
N ASP A 599 -10.03 -2.22 -9.88
CA ASP A 599 -9.61 -0.84 -10.02
C ASP A 599 -10.38 0.03 -9.01
N GLN A 600 -9.66 0.75 -8.15
CA GLN A 600 -10.28 1.51 -7.06
C GLN A 600 -11.15 2.66 -7.58
N ALA A 601 -10.77 3.26 -8.71
CA ALA A 601 -11.53 4.37 -9.32
C ALA A 601 -12.84 3.91 -9.96
N THR A 602 -12.80 2.80 -10.70
CA THR A 602 -13.95 2.35 -11.50
C THR A 602 -14.77 1.26 -10.83
N LYS A 603 -14.22 0.61 -9.80
CA LYS A 603 -14.79 -0.55 -9.09
C LYS A 603 -15.09 -1.74 -9.99
N ILE A 604 -14.51 -1.78 -11.18
CA ILE A 604 -14.51 -2.94 -12.07
C ILE A 604 -13.17 -3.68 -11.99
N PHE A 605 -13.07 -4.85 -12.60
CA PHE A 605 -11.80 -5.57 -12.66
C PHE A 605 -10.74 -4.76 -13.38
N ALA A 606 -9.57 -4.62 -12.72
CA ALA A 606 -8.42 -3.97 -13.30
C ALA A 606 -7.82 -4.81 -14.44
N THR A 607 -7.16 -4.15 -15.37
CA THR A 607 -6.51 -4.76 -16.54
C THR A 607 -4.98 -4.67 -16.42
N PRO A 608 -4.22 -5.38 -17.26
CA PRO A 608 -2.76 -5.26 -17.27
C PRO A 608 -2.24 -3.83 -17.48
N LEU A 609 -3.01 -2.94 -18.12
CA LEU A 609 -2.65 -1.53 -18.20
C LEU A 609 -2.61 -0.83 -16.84
N ALA A 610 -3.34 -1.35 -15.86
CA ALA A 610 -3.40 -0.80 -14.52
C ALA A 610 -2.44 -1.52 -13.56
N TYR A 611 -2.34 -2.86 -13.61
CA TYR A 611 -1.55 -3.64 -12.66
C TYR A 611 -0.26 -4.26 -13.25
N GLY A 612 0.01 -4.11 -14.56
CA GLY A 612 1.16 -4.75 -15.19
C GLY A 612 1.04 -6.27 -15.23
N ALA A 613 1.96 -6.96 -14.57
CA ALA A 613 1.91 -8.41 -14.39
C ALA A 613 1.05 -8.83 -13.17
N GLY A 614 0.71 -7.91 -12.26
CA GLY A 614 -0.06 -8.16 -11.06
C GLY A 614 0.54 -7.51 -9.82
N HIS A 615 0.09 -7.94 -8.63
CA HIS A 615 0.67 -7.52 -7.36
C HIS A 615 1.86 -8.40 -6.99
N ILE A 616 2.93 -7.80 -6.49
CA ILE A 616 4.20 -8.48 -6.19
C ILE A 616 4.04 -9.61 -5.16
N ASP A 617 4.66 -10.79 -5.43
CA ASP A 617 4.80 -11.91 -4.49
C ASP A 617 6.30 -12.18 -4.21
N PRO A 618 6.86 -11.60 -3.15
CA PRO A 618 8.29 -11.74 -2.87
C PRO A 618 8.74 -13.19 -2.62
N ASN A 619 7.87 -14.00 -2.05
CA ASN A 619 8.22 -15.37 -1.68
C ASN A 619 8.28 -16.30 -2.90
N LYS A 620 7.43 -16.08 -3.90
CA LYS A 620 7.51 -16.83 -5.16
C LYS A 620 8.65 -16.35 -6.05
N ALA A 621 9.00 -15.07 -5.99
CA ALA A 621 10.09 -14.51 -6.78
C ALA A 621 11.48 -15.09 -6.46
N ILE A 622 11.67 -15.77 -5.32
CA ILE A 622 12.92 -16.44 -4.96
C ILE A 622 13.24 -17.57 -5.95
N ASP A 623 12.24 -18.33 -6.34
CA ASP A 623 12.38 -19.50 -7.22
C ASP A 623 11.29 -19.47 -8.30
N PRO A 624 11.45 -18.62 -9.33
CA PRO A 624 10.46 -18.44 -10.38
C PRO A 624 10.44 -19.60 -11.40
N GLY A 625 11.41 -20.49 -11.34
CA GLY A 625 11.61 -21.58 -12.30
C GLY A 625 12.24 -21.12 -13.62
N LEU A 626 11.59 -20.20 -14.34
CA LEU A 626 12.12 -19.61 -15.57
C LEU A 626 12.22 -18.09 -15.47
N VAL A 627 13.22 -17.51 -16.14
CA VAL A 627 13.35 -16.06 -16.29
C VAL A 627 13.53 -15.66 -17.76
N TYR A 628 12.96 -14.52 -18.12
CA TYR A 628 13.24 -13.79 -19.36
C TYR A 628 14.41 -12.86 -19.09
N ASP A 629 15.57 -13.18 -19.62
CA ASP A 629 16.80 -12.43 -19.39
C ASP A 629 17.10 -11.48 -20.57
N LEU A 630 17.72 -10.35 -20.27
CA LEU A 630 18.09 -9.31 -21.23
C LEU A 630 19.46 -8.73 -20.85
N SER A 631 20.28 -8.53 -21.86
CA SER A 631 21.56 -7.84 -21.76
C SER A 631 21.43 -6.36 -22.17
N PHE A 632 22.48 -5.58 -21.91
CA PHE A 632 22.59 -4.20 -22.41
C PHE A 632 22.45 -4.14 -23.96
N ASP A 633 23.04 -5.09 -24.68
CA ASP A 633 22.98 -5.13 -26.14
C ASP A 633 21.56 -5.39 -26.68
N ASP A 634 20.71 -6.11 -25.92
CA ASP A 634 19.31 -6.30 -26.29
C ASP A 634 18.53 -4.97 -26.21
N TYR A 635 18.79 -4.14 -25.19
CA TYR A 635 18.20 -2.80 -25.09
C TYR A 635 18.72 -1.87 -26.17
N VAL A 636 19.99 -1.94 -26.51
CA VAL A 636 20.55 -1.19 -27.66
C VAL A 636 19.88 -1.63 -28.96
N GLY A 637 19.66 -2.93 -29.17
CA GLY A 637 18.92 -3.47 -30.31
C GLY A 637 17.48 -2.94 -30.39
N PHE A 638 16.79 -2.89 -29.23
CA PHE A 638 15.45 -2.31 -29.14
C PHE A 638 15.43 -0.82 -29.54
N LEU A 639 16.38 0.00 -29.05
CA LEU A 639 16.52 1.40 -29.44
C LEU A 639 16.76 1.56 -30.94
N CYS A 640 17.55 0.68 -31.56
CA CYS A 640 17.70 0.65 -33.00
C CYS A 640 16.37 0.37 -33.72
N GLY A 641 15.51 -0.47 -33.15
CA GLY A 641 14.18 -0.82 -33.68
C GLY A 641 13.17 0.33 -33.64
N LEU A 642 13.37 1.31 -32.71
CA LEU A 642 12.53 2.52 -32.65
C LEU A 642 12.75 3.50 -33.80
N GLY A 643 13.78 3.26 -34.65
CA GLY A 643 14.08 4.10 -35.78
C GLY A 643 14.85 5.37 -35.46
N TYR A 644 15.50 5.43 -34.31
CA TYR A 644 16.33 6.57 -33.92
C TYR A 644 17.48 6.77 -34.86
N SER A 645 17.74 8.04 -35.24
CA SER A 645 18.88 8.43 -36.03
C SER A 645 20.20 8.13 -35.29
N LYS A 646 21.31 8.12 -36.06
CA LYS A 646 22.63 7.93 -35.44
C LYS A 646 22.90 8.90 -34.31
N LYS A 647 22.50 10.18 -34.45
CA LYS A 647 22.72 11.22 -33.42
C LYS A 647 21.86 10.96 -32.16
N GLU A 648 20.63 10.51 -32.34
CA GLU A 648 19.72 10.15 -31.22
C GLU A 648 20.21 8.90 -30.49
N MET A 649 20.70 7.90 -31.23
CA MET A 649 21.33 6.73 -30.65
C MET A 649 22.59 7.08 -29.86
N GLU A 650 23.45 7.98 -30.38
CA GLU A 650 24.64 8.49 -29.66
C GLU A 650 24.25 9.15 -28.35
N LYS A 651 23.15 9.93 -28.33
CA LYS A 651 22.61 10.54 -27.10
C LYS A 651 22.12 9.48 -26.12
N ALA A 652 21.27 8.54 -26.55
CA ALA A 652 20.69 7.52 -25.70
C ALA A 652 21.74 6.60 -25.08
N ILE A 653 22.73 6.16 -25.88
CA ILE A 653 23.73 5.15 -25.47
C ILE A 653 24.97 5.78 -24.86
N GLY A 654 25.28 7.05 -25.19
CA GLY A 654 26.53 7.71 -24.79
C GLY A 654 27.79 7.09 -25.41
N LYS A 655 27.68 6.38 -26.52
CA LYS A 655 28.78 5.72 -27.25
C LYS A 655 28.67 6.05 -28.74
N ARG A 656 29.82 6.13 -29.40
CA ARG A 656 29.89 6.40 -30.86
C ARG A 656 29.76 5.14 -31.73
N HIS A 657 29.92 3.96 -31.13
CA HIS A 657 29.86 2.68 -31.82
C HIS A 657 28.94 1.72 -31.08
N TRP A 658 27.99 1.16 -31.79
CA TRP A 658 27.08 0.11 -31.33
C TRP A 658 26.72 -0.81 -32.50
N ASN A 659 26.11 -1.94 -32.21
CA ASN A 659 25.71 -2.90 -33.23
C ASN A 659 24.20 -3.08 -33.24
N CYS A 660 23.53 -2.70 -34.33
CA CYS A 660 22.11 -2.87 -34.56
C CYS A 660 21.74 -4.22 -35.22
N GLN A 661 22.70 -5.17 -35.37
CA GLN A 661 22.42 -6.43 -36.10
C GLN A 661 21.41 -7.34 -35.39
N ARG A 662 21.11 -7.14 -34.09
CA ARG A 662 20.17 -7.94 -33.28
C ARG A 662 18.78 -7.34 -33.13
N GLY A 663 18.47 -6.20 -33.67
CA GLY A 663 17.22 -5.53 -33.33
C GLY A 663 16.72 -4.58 -34.41
N LYS A 664 16.24 -5.11 -35.53
CA LYS A 664 15.31 -4.34 -36.41
C LYS A 664 13.85 -4.49 -35.94
N GLU A 665 13.59 -5.34 -34.97
CA GLU A 665 12.26 -5.59 -34.46
C GLU A 665 12.11 -4.90 -33.10
N GLN A 666 11.01 -4.20 -32.90
CA GLN A 666 10.64 -3.59 -31.60
C GLN A 666 10.24 -4.65 -30.56
N ASP A 667 10.44 -5.95 -30.85
CA ASP A 667 10.14 -7.06 -29.97
C ASP A 667 11.33 -7.33 -29.04
N LEU A 668 11.15 -7.04 -27.75
CA LEU A 668 12.14 -7.26 -26.71
C LEU A 668 11.80 -8.55 -25.95
N ASN A 669 12.80 -9.31 -25.47
CA ASN A 669 12.58 -10.50 -24.64
C ASN A 669 11.99 -10.15 -23.27
N TYR A 670 10.84 -9.46 -23.28
CA TYR A 670 10.15 -8.95 -22.10
C TYR A 670 9.19 -10.00 -21.54
N PRO A 671 8.96 -10.05 -20.21
CA PRO A 671 8.07 -11.03 -19.57
C PRO A 671 6.58 -10.66 -19.69
N SER A 672 6.24 -9.89 -20.72
CA SER A 672 4.86 -9.53 -21.09
C SER A 672 4.71 -9.40 -22.58
N PHE A 673 3.48 -9.42 -23.06
CA PHE A 673 3.14 -9.29 -24.48
C PHE A 673 2.12 -8.17 -24.64
N MET A 674 2.52 -7.12 -25.33
CA MET A 674 1.67 -5.96 -25.62
C MET A 674 1.49 -5.82 -27.13
N VAL A 675 0.24 -5.76 -27.58
CA VAL A 675 -0.12 -5.55 -28.98
C VAL A 675 -0.97 -4.30 -29.09
N ASN A 676 -0.51 -3.35 -29.88
CA ASN A 676 -1.28 -2.15 -30.19
C ASN A 676 -1.53 -2.13 -31.71
N PHE A 677 -2.80 -2.29 -32.12
CA PHE A 677 -3.22 -2.28 -33.51
C PHE A 677 -3.55 -0.89 -34.04
N SER A 678 -3.17 0.19 -33.35
CA SER A 678 -3.36 1.56 -33.84
C SER A 678 -2.55 1.80 -35.10
N GLY A 679 -3.23 2.11 -36.19
CA GLY A 679 -2.62 2.55 -37.48
C GLY A 679 -2.35 1.47 -38.54
N GLU A 680 -2.61 0.20 -38.29
CA GLU A 680 -2.52 -0.83 -39.33
C GLU A 680 -3.83 -0.95 -40.10
N GLN A 681 -3.76 -0.72 -41.44
CA GLN A 681 -4.87 -1.00 -42.37
C GLN A 681 -5.11 -2.52 -42.43
N HIS A 682 -6.23 -2.90 -42.07
CA HIS A 682 -7.06 -4.10 -41.90
C HIS A 682 -6.81 -5.34 -42.78
N SER A 683 -5.61 -5.87 -42.98
CA SER A 683 -5.52 -7.11 -43.75
C SER A 683 -5.06 -8.35 -42.96
N SER A 684 -4.48 -8.21 -41.79
CA SER A 684 -4.30 -9.34 -40.86
C SER A 684 -3.98 -8.86 -39.42
N ALA A 685 -4.92 -9.06 -38.53
CA ALA A 685 -4.70 -8.78 -37.10
C ALA A 685 -3.92 -9.93 -36.41
N VAL A 686 -2.73 -10.22 -36.92
CA VAL A 686 -1.83 -11.25 -36.39
C VAL A 686 -0.52 -10.64 -35.98
N LYS A 687 -0.11 -10.87 -34.70
CA LYS A 687 1.20 -10.48 -34.19
C LYS A 687 1.97 -11.71 -33.73
N LYS A 688 3.23 -11.78 -34.10
CA LYS A 688 4.14 -12.87 -33.69
C LYS A 688 5.20 -12.33 -32.74
N PHE A 689 5.48 -13.11 -31.69
CA PHE A 689 6.52 -12.86 -30.72
C PHE A 689 7.47 -14.05 -30.65
N ARG A 690 8.73 -13.76 -30.38
CA ARG A 690 9.72 -14.78 -30.03
C ARG A 690 10.30 -14.46 -28.66
N ARG A 691 10.35 -15.48 -27.80
CA ARG A 691 10.88 -15.34 -26.44
C ARG A 691 11.91 -16.43 -26.16
N VAL A 692 12.87 -16.06 -25.33
CA VAL A 692 13.89 -16.98 -24.80
C VAL A 692 13.76 -17.00 -23.29
N VAL A 693 13.56 -18.17 -22.73
CA VAL A 693 13.51 -18.35 -21.27
C VAL A 693 14.71 -19.16 -20.80
N THR A 694 15.22 -18.78 -19.63
CA THR A 694 16.36 -19.43 -18.98
C THR A 694 15.86 -20.22 -17.78
N ASN A 695 16.20 -21.49 -17.67
CA ASN A 695 15.91 -22.30 -16.49
C ASN A 695 16.79 -21.86 -15.31
N VAL A 696 16.20 -21.32 -14.26
CA VAL A 696 16.89 -20.94 -13.01
C VAL A 696 16.48 -21.81 -11.83
N GLY A 697 15.51 -22.71 -12.04
CA GLY A 697 15.05 -23.69 -11.07
C GLY A 697 15.94 -24.94 -11.01
N ASN A 698 15.32 -26.11 -11.02
CA ASN A 698 16.01 -27.41 -10.94
C ASN A 698 16.80 -27.74 -12.22
N ASP A 699 17.77 -28.67 -12.11
CA ASP A 699 18.63 -29.03 -13.23
C ASP A 699 17.85 -29.62 -14.40
N SER A 700 16.82 -30.44 -14.17
CA SER A 700 15.93 -30.94 -15.21
C SER A 700 14.49 -30.59 -14.89
N SER A 701 13.82 -29.95 -15.83
CA SER A 701 12.43 -29.51 -15.69
C SER A 701 11.72 -29.53 -17.04
N VAL A 702 10.44 -29.91 -17.01
CA VAL A 702 9.57 -29.88 -18.19
C VAL A 702 8.42 -28.92 -17.94
N TYR A 703 8.33 -27.88 -18.75
CA TYR A 703 7.29 -26.87 -18.67
C TYR A 703 6.27 -27.05 -19.78
N HIS A 704 4.99 -26.93 -19.43
CA HIS A 704 3.87 -26.95 -20.35
C HIS A 704 3.20 -25.58 -20.42
N ALA A 705 2.94 -25.12 -21.64
CA ALA A 705 2.24 -23.86 -21.88
C ALA A 705 0.72 -24.03 -21.70
N THR A 706 0.11 -23.10 -21.01
CA THR A 706 -1.34 -22.90 -20.96
C THR A 706 -1.67 -21.44 -21.18
N THR A 707 -2.82 -21.18 -21.82
CA THR A 707 -3.31 -19.82 -22.07
C THR A 707 -4.67 -19.63 -21.43
N GLU A 708 -4.84 -18.52 -20.74
CA GLU A 708 -6.13 -18.15 -20.15
C GLU A 708 -6.55 -16.81 -20.76
N TYR A 709 -7.80 -16.76 -21.21
CA TYR A 709 -8.40 -15.56 -21.78
C TYR A 709 -9.29 -14.90 -20.71
N ARG A 710 -9.12 -13.60 -20.50
CA ARG A 710 -9.94 -12.84 -19.56
C ARG A 710 -11.09 -12.12 -20.28
N VAL A 711 -10.83 -11.68 -21.50
CA VAL A 711 -11.81 -11.12 -22.41
C VAL A 711 -11.72 -11.91 -23.71
N PRO A 712 -12.82 -12.49 -24.20
CA PRO A 712 -12.84 -13.24 -25.47
C PRO A 712 -12.69 -12.30 -26.66
N GLY A 713 -12.29 -12.84 -27.81
CA GLY A 713 -12.14 -12.10 -29.08
C GLY A 713 -10.77 -12.22 -29.73
N PHE A 714 -9.90 -13.07 -29.17
CA PHE A 714 -8.59 -13.36 -29.76
C PHE A 714 -8.14 -14.79 -29.44
N SER A 715 -7.15 -15.26 -30.17
CA SER A 715 -6.52 -16.55 -29.94
C SER A 715 -4.99 -16.42 -29.75
N ILE A 716 -4.44 -17.30 -28.92
CA ILE A 716 -3.00 -17.41 -28.69
C ILE A 716 -2.54 -18.82 -29.09
N VAL A 717 -1.55 -18.89 -29.95
CA VAL A 717 -0.88 -20.14 -30.33
C VAL A 717 0.58 -20.07 -29.87
N VAL A 718 1.04 -21.08 -29.12
CA VAL A 718 2.41 -21.16 -28.60
C VAL A 718 3.12 -22.36 -29.18
N GLU A 719 4.33 -22.19 -29.70
CA GLU A 719 5.15 -23.25 -30.29
C GLU A 719 6.62 -23.17 -29.85
N PRO A 720 7.18 -24.24 -29.29
CA PRO A 720 6.52 -25.48 -28.85
C PRO A 720 5.65 -25.26 -27.60
N THR A 721 4.66 -26.11 -27.35
CA THR A 721 3.83 -26.09 -26.13
C THR A 721 4.52 -26.73 -24.94
N THR A 722 5.70 -27.36 -25.16
CA THR A 722 6.49 -28.02 -24.11
C THR A 722 7.94 -27.61 -24.24
N LEU A 723 8.53 -27.19 -23.12
CA LEU A 723 9.95 -26.88 -23.00
C LEU A 723 10.61 -27.86 -22.04
N SER A 724 11.57 -28.65 -22.53
CA SER A 724 12.29 -29.66 -21.73
C SER A 724 13.72 -29.21 -21.50
N PHE A 725 14.01 -28.81 -20.25
CA PHE A 725 15.34 -28.42 -19.78
C PHE A 725 16.08 -29.63 -19.21
N THR A 726 17.36 -29.75 -19.49
CA THR A 726 18.24 -30.82 -19.02
C THR A 726 19.23 -30.35 -17.96
N HIS A 727 19.43 -29.03 -17.83
CA HIS A 727 20.33 -28.46 -16.82
C HIS A 727 19.94 -27.00 -16.50
N LYS A 728 20.37 -26.56 -15.33
CA LYS A 728 20.23 -25.18 -14.88
C LYS A 728 20.97 -24.22 -15.83
N TYR A 729 20.40 -23.04 -16.03
CA TYR A 729 20.85 -21.98 -16.96
C TYR A 729 20.76 -22.35 -18.44
N GLN A 730 20.16 -23.47 -18.79
CA GLN A 730 19.81 -23.75 -20.19
C GLN A 730 18.80 -22.74 -20.70
N LYS A 731 19.00 -22.28 -21.95
CA LYS A 731 18.10 -21.35 -22.63
C LYS A 731 17.31 -22.11 -23.70
N LEU A 732 16.01 -21.97 -23.70
CA LEU A 732 15.13 -22.47 -24.76
C LEU A 732 14.26 -21.33 -25.27
N CYS A 733 13.87 -21.44 -26.54
CA CYS A 733 13.02 -20.44 -27.18
C CYS A 733 11.65 -21.02 -27.50
N PHE A 734 10.67 -20.13 -27.53
CA PHE A 734 9.34 -20.39 -28.07
C PHE A 734 8.86 -19.22 -28.92
N SER A 735 7.92 -19.47 -29.79
CA SER A 735 7.17 -18.45 -30.52
C SER A 735 5.74 -18.40 -30.00
N MET A 736 5.15 -17.21 -30.05
CA MET A 736 3.74 -17.00 -29.73
C MET A 736 3.10 -16.16 -30.83
N GLU A 737 1.99 -16.63 -31.35
CA GLU A 737 1.16 -15.90 -32.30
C GLU A 737 -0.13 -15.49 -31.63
N ILE A 738 -0.47 -14.20 -31.71
CA ILE A 738 -1.73 -13.62 -31.26
C ILE A 738 -2.52 -13.23 -32.50
N LYS A 739 -3.78 -13.69 -32.57
CA LYS A 739 -4.69 -13.38 -33.68
C LYS A 739 -6.01 -12.85 -33.11
N LEU A 740 -6.46 -11.68 -33.53
CA LEU A 740 -7.82 -11.18 -33.28
C LEU A 740 -8.84 -11.95 -34.12
N ASP A 741 -10.00 -12.20 -33.53
CA ASP A 741 -11.13 -12.82 -34.24
C ASP A 741 -11.76 -11.83 -35.23
N GLU A 742 -12.21 -12.33 -36.39
CA GLU A 742 -12.75 -11.50 -37.47
C GLU A 742 -13.98 -10.67 -37.04
N GLU A 743 -14.81 -11.23 -36.17
CA GLU A 743 -15.99 -10.56 -35.62
C GLU A 743 -15.66 -9.30 -34.82
N VAL A 744 -14.50 -9.30 -34.17
CA VAL A 744 -14.04 -8.20 -33.32
C VAL A 744 -13.29 -7.13 -34.12
N LEU A 745 -12.84 -7.44 -35.34
CA LEU A 745 -12.08 -6.50 -36.18
C LEU A 745 -12.89 -5.23 -36.55
N SER A 746 -14.23 -5.30 -36.53
CA SER A 746 -15.10 -4.15 -36.78
C SER A 746 -15.38 -3.27 -35.55
N GLU A 747 -15.00 -3.73 -34.36
CA GLU A 747 -15.25 -3.00 -33.11
C GLU A 747 -14.06 -2.11 -32.74
N HIS A 748 -14.30 -0.84 -32.41
CA HIS A 748 -13.30 0.13 -31.98
C HIS A 748 -13.32 0.34 -30.48
N GLY A 749 -12.19 0.73 -29.90
CA GLY A 749 -12.09 1.11 -28.48
C GLY A 749 -12.17 -0.06 -27.52
N LYS A 750 -11.83 -1.29 -27.95
CA LYS A 750 -11.82 -2.49 -27.08
C LYS A 750 -10.41 -2.86 -26.61
N GLU A 751 -10.36 -3.24 -25.36
CA GLU A 751 -9.22 -3.83 -24.67
C GLU A 751 -9.46 -5.33 -24.49
N PHE A 752 -8.48 -6.16 -24.88
CA PHE A 752 -8.52 -7.60 -24.72
C PHE A 752 -7.27 -8.05 -23.95
N TYR A 753 -7.43 -8.94 -23.01
CA TYR A 753 -6.30 -9.41 -22.26
C TYR A 753 -6.42 -10.86 -21.80
N GLY A 754 -5.28 -11.45 -21.55
CA GLY A 754 -5.13 -12.83 -21.12
C GLY A 754 -3.79 -13.05 -20.46
N VAL A 755 -3.41 -14.30 -20.30
CA VAL A 755 -2.14 -14.69 -19.71
C VAL A 755 -1.61 -15.97 -20.35
N LEU A 756 -0.31 -15.99 -20.64
CA LEU A 756 0.45 -17.19 -20.94
C LEU A 756 1.10 -17.70 -19.65
N LYS A 757 0.91 -18.99 -19.31
CA LYS A 757 1.54 -19.63 -18.17
C LYS A 757 2.37 -20.82 -18.61
N TRP A 758 3.61 -20.89 -18.09
CA TRP A 758 4.44 -22.08 -18.16
C TRP A 758 4.43 -22.74 -16.78
N THR A 759 4.03 -23.99 -16.71
CA THR A 759 3.96 -24.77 -15.45
C THR A 759 4.79 -26.02 -15.54
N ASP A 760 5.53 -26.34 -14.48
CA ASP A 760 6.33 -27.55 -14.36
C ASP A 760 5.80 -28.52 -13.30
N GLN A 761 6.45 -29.67 -13.18
CA GLN A 761 6.11 -30.72 -12.20
C GLN A 761 6.46 -30.35 -10.74
N HIS A 762 7.17 -29.22 -10.52
CA HIS A 762 7.59 -28.72 -9.20
C HIS A 762 6.70 -27.57 -8.69
N ASN A 763 5.60 -27.31 -9.38
CA ASN A 763 4.65 -26.22 -9.13
C ASN A 763 5.20 -24.79 -9.39
N HIS A 764 6.27 -24.66 -10.19
CA HIS A 764 6.60 -23.34 -10.72
C HIS A 764 5.53 -22.89 -11.72
N VAL A 765 5.12 -21.65 -11.62
CA VAL A 765 4.17 -21.02 -12.52
C VAL A 765 4.76 -19.70 -13.00
N VAL A 766 5.16 -19.65 -14.25
CA VAL A 766 5.75 -18.48 -14.91
C VAL A 766 4.68 -17.81 -15.73
N SER A 767 4.06 -16.76 -15.18
CA SER A 767 2.92 -16.06 -15.78
C SER A 767 3.37 -14.83 -16.54
N SER A 768 2.93 -14.68 -17.80
CA SER A 768 3.21 -13.52 -18.64
C SER A 768 1.90 -12.92 -19.11
N PRO A 769 1.56 -11.67 -18.74
CA PRO A 769 0.35 -11.01 -19.22
C PRO A 769 0.40 -10.75 -20.72
N VAL A 770 -0.74 -10.86 -21.34
CA VAL A 770 -0.99 -10.53 -22.75
C VAL A 770 -2.03 -9.42 -22.78
N GLU A 771 -1.69 -8.30 -23.39
CA GLU A 771 -2.54 -7.12 -23.51
C GLU A 771 -2.67 -6.73 -24.98
N ILE A 772 -3.88 -6.47 -25.44
CA ILE A 772 -4.18 -6.12 -26.81
C ILE A 772 -5.10 -4.88 -26.83
N LEU A 773 -4.60 -3.83 -27.44
CA LEU A 773 -5.37 -2.61 -27.67
C LEU A 773 -5.82 -2.54 -29.11
N LYS A 774 -7.08 -2.25 -29.28
CA LYS A 774 -7.66 -1.86 -30.56
C LYS A 774 -8.36 -0.51 -30.38
N PRO A 775 -7.68 0.60 -30.75
CA PRO A 775 -8.20 1.96 -30.62
C PRO A 775 -9.45 2.23 -31.46
#